data_56579d30e6ec70b3da8de17c81149b17
#
_entry.id   56579d30e6ec70b3da8de17c81149b17
#
_cell.length_a   1.000
_cell.length_b   1.000
_cell.length_c   1.000
_cell.angle_alpha   90.00
_cell.angle_beta   90.00
_cell.angle_gamma   90.00
#
_symmetry.space_group_name_H-M   'P 1'
#
loop_
_entity.id
_entity.type
_entity.pdbx_description
1 polymer ?
#
loop_
_entity_poly.entity_id
_entity_poly.type
_entity_poly.pdbx_seq_one_letter_code
_entity_poly.pdbx_strand_id
1 'polypeptide(L)'
;MRPSKRFSIDFGGHIYFEDKKCIWNPAEKVTALAYDQMIPGYKNDSASTLRLWSAHGGELFDLEEFNRGDHLAAVATRSANQNLSRVLYPDDSTWNGRELRLRQEYFLVSASLQDILRRHLRTHGTLDNLADKVAIHLNDTHPALAIPELMRILIDLHDYSWQNAWDVTRRIFSYTCHTLMSEALETWPVEMMAKILPRHLQMIFEINEHFLEYVKTYVTTDMDFIRRVSLIEEGYQRKVRMGWLSVVGSHKVNGVAAIHSDLMVTSTFADFARIYPERFTNVTNGVTPRRWLAVANPKLAALFDQYIGSEWRCDLSQIEKLKAFADKGEFKRAVADIKYDNKVKLAQYVKKTLDIDLDPHALFDVQVKRIHEYKRQMLNVLHIIARYNEMLAHPEKDWQPRVFILAGKAASAYYAAKQTIRLINDVANVINNDERLKGRLKVVFIPNYSVSLAQLIIPAADISEQISLAGTEASGTSNMKFALNGALTLGTLDGANVEILDNVGEDHIFIFGNTVEQVEALRREGYRPFDYYQNDEQLREVIDQIIRGDFSPEEPNRYHSLIQGLQYHDYYQSFADFRSYVEAQKAVDKKYQDRDVWIASTIQNMVNMGFFSSDRTILEYAKNIWKIEPLKLEK
;
A
#
# COMPACT_ATOMS: atom_id res chain seq x y z
N MET A 1 -19.34 20.96 -7.27
CA MET A 1 -20.26 20.24 -6.36
C MET A 1 -20.73 21.19 -5.26
N ARG A 2 -22.00 21.17 -4.89
CA ARG A 2 -22.45 21.92 -3.69
C ARG A 2 -22.31 21.01 -2.48
N PRO A 3 -21.80 21.50 -1.33
CA PRO A 3 -21.72 20.69 -0.12
C PRO A 3 -23.11 20.31 0.34
N SER A 4 -23.38 19.00 0.46
CA SER A 4 -24.71 18.49 0.75
C SER A 4 -25.02 18.41 2.24
N LYS A 5 -24.00 18.35 3.11
CA LYS A 5 -24.15 18.14 4.55
C LYS A 5 -23.01 18.77 5.33
N ARG A 6 -23.32 19.19 6.57
CA ARG A 6 -22.37 19.81 7.49
C ARG A 6 -22.40 19.07 8.83
N PHE A 7 -21.22 18.84 9.41
CA PHE A 7 -21.06 18.29 10.75
C PHE A 7 -20.02 19.11 11.53
N SER A 8 -20.22 19.26 12.82
CA SER A 8 -19.24 19.87 13.72
C SER A 8 -18.31 18.79 14.26
N ILE A 9 -17.02 19.05 14.16
CA ILE A 9 -15.96 18.18 14.70
C ILE A 9 -15.24 18.94 15.78
N ASP A 10 -15.21 18.35 16.97
CA ASP A 10 -14.67 18.96 18.18
C ASP A 10 -13.24 18.50 18.45
N PHE A 11 -12.38 19.41 18.94
CA PHE A 11 -10.98 19.13 19.29
C PHE A 11 -10.59 19.79 20.60
N GLY A 12 -9.61 19.21 21.28
CA GLY A 12 -8.95 19.76 22.44
C GLY A 12 -9.86 19.92 23.66
N GLY A 13 -9.54 20.89 24.49
CA GLY A 13 -10.31 21.17 25.71
C GLY A 13 -10.03 20.19 26.84
N HIS A 14 -11.04 19.94 27.66
CA HIS A 14 -10.93 19.08 28.83
C HIS A 14 -12.20 18.28 29.06
N ILE A 15 -12.07 17.21 29.85
CA ILE A 15 -13.19 16.41 30.34
C ILE A 15 -13.38 16.64 31.83
N TYR A 16 -14.63 16.54 32.30
CA TYR A 16 -14.97 16.54 33.70
C TYR A 16 -16.19 15.62 33.96
N PHE A 17 -16.40 15.27 35.21
CA PHE A 17 -17.50 14.40 35.60
C PHE A 17 -18.58 15.21 36.34
N GLU A 18 -19.81 15.06 35.92
CA GLU A 18 -20.99 15.61 36.56
C GLU A 18 -22.06 14.51 36.63
N ASP A 19 -22.59 14.23 37.81
CA ASP A 19 -23.59 13.17 38.06
C ASP A 19 -23.19 11.81 37.46
N LYS A 20 -21.90 11.43 37.56
CA LYS A 20 -21.31 10.22 37.00
C LYS A 20 -21.23 10.18 35.46
N LYS A 21 -21.66 11.23 34.76
CA LYS A 21 -21.47 11.37 33.32
C LYS A 21 -20.15 12.09 33.02
N CYS A 22 -19.41 11.58 32.05
CA CYS A 22 -18.24 12.26 31.53
C CYS A 22 -18.69 13.30 30.50
N ILE A 23 -18.30 14.54 30.71
CA ILE A 23 -18.62 15.66 29.83
C ILE A 23 -17.33 16.15 29.18
N TRP A 24 -17.33 16.20 27.86
CA TRP A 24 -16.25 16.81 27.11
C TRP A 24 -16.57 18.25 26.74
N ASN A 25 -15.76 19.20 27.22
CA ASN A 25 -15.81 20.60 26.83
C ASN A 25 -14.69 20.88 25.82
N PRO A 26 -14.98 20.88 24.50
CA PRO A 26 -13.96 21.07 23.47
C PRO A 26 -13.46 22.51 23.39
N ALA A 27 -12.19 22.69 23.03
CA ALA A 27 -11.59 24.02 22.84
C ALA A 27 -11.82 24.55 21.41
N GLU A 28 -11.97 23.67 20.43
CA GLU A 28 -12.07 24.03 19.02
C GLU A 28 -13.20 23.27 18.35
N LYS A 29 -13.83 23.91 17.34
CA LYS A 29 -14.84 23.30 16.48
C LYS A 29 -14.53 23.56 15.03
N VAL A 30 -14.48 22.50 14.22
CA VAL A 30 -14.26 22.58 12.78
C VAL A 30 -15.47 22.02 12.04
N THR A 31 -15.94 22.74 11.02
CA THR A 31 -17.05 22.26 10.19
C THR A 31 -16.53 21.34 9.09
N ALA A 32 -17.05 20.11 9.06
CA ALA A 32 -16.85 19.17 7.96
C ALA A 32 -17.95 19.32 6.90
N LEU A 33 -17.58 19.54 5.63
CA LEU A 33 -18.50 19.62 4.49
C LEU A 33 -18.36 18.35 3.64
N ALA A 34 -19.49 17.69 3.34
CA ALA A 34 -19.50 16.50 2.52
C ALA A 34 -19.47 16.83 1.03
N TYR A 35 -18.59 16.17 0.29
CA TYR A 35 -18.50 16.19 -1.17
C TYR A 35 -18.65 14.78 -1.71
N ASP A 36 -19.66 14.55 -2.52
CA ASP A 36 -19.99 13.24 -3.05
C ASP A 36 -19.53 13.09 -4.50
N GLN A 37 -18.78 12.02 -4.76
CA GLN A 37 -18.47 11.54 -6.08
C GLN A 37 -19.25 10.26 -6.34
N MET A 38 -20.16 10.30 -7.30
CA MET A 38 -20.90 9.11 -7.72
C MET A 38 -19.98 8.16 -8.50
N ILE A 39 -20.01 6.89 -8.11
CA ILE A 39 -19.28 5.81 -8.79
C ILE A 39 -20.32 4.89 -9.41
N PRO A 40 -20.58 5.01 -10.72
CA PRO A 40 -21.55 4.15 -11.40
C PRO A 40 -21.06 2.71 -11.48
N GLY A 41 -21.99 1.77 -11.35
CA GLY A 41 -21.75 0.37 -11.61
C GLY A 41 -21.49 0.10 -13.11
N TYR A 42 -20.74 -0.96 -13.40
CA TYR A 42 -20.44 -1.33 -14.78
C TYR A 42 -21.64 -2.01 -15.44
N LYS A 43 -22.24 -1.37 -16.46
CA LYS A 43 -23.40 -1.87 -17.22
C LYS A 43 -24.59 -2.32 -16.35
N ASN A 44 -24.85 -1.59 -15.25
CA ASN A 44 -26.02 -1.78 -14.40
C ASN A 44 -26.52 -0.43 -13.89
N ASP A 45 -27.70 -0.41 -13.25
CA ASP A 45 -28.38 0.80 -12.78
C ASP A 45 -27.98 1.20 -11.35
N SER A 46 -26.92 0.62 -10.80
CA SER A 46 -26.43 0.96 -9.47
C SER A 46 -25.38 2.06 -9.49
N ALA A 47 -25.29 2.79 -8.39
CA ALA A 47 -24.20 3.73 -8.15
C ALA A 47 -23.84 3.75 -6.67
N SER A 48 -22.54 3.67 -6.39
CA SER A 48 -21.99 3.87 -5.05
C SER A 48 -21.54 5.31 -4.86
N THR A 49 -21.45 5.76 -3.62
CA THR A 49 -20.98 7.11 -3.29
C THR A 49 -19.61 7.04 -2.65
N LEU A 50 -18.62 7.69 -3.26
CA LEU A 50 -17.39 8.06 -2.59
C LEU A 50 -17.61 9.42 -1.92
N ARG A 51 -17.67 9.43 -0.59
CA ARG A 51 -17.81 10.66 0.19
C ARG A 51 -16.48 11.14 0.71
N LEU A 52 -16.15 12.38 0.40
CA LEU A 52 -14.97 13.09 0.87
C LEU A 52 -15.41 14.24 1.79
N TRP A 53 -14.54 14.58 2.73
CA TRP A 53 -14.79 15.65 3.69
C TRP A 53 -13.81 16.79 3.49
N SER A 54 -14.32 18.01 3.41
CA SER A 54 -13.53 19.22 3.39
C SER A 54 -13.72 19.96 4.71
N ALA A 55 -12.62 20.34 5.33
CA ALA A 55 -12.65 21.18 6.51
C ALA A 55 -12.93 22.64 6.10
N HIS A 56 -13.93 23.23 6.74
CA HIS A 56 -14.31 24.62 6.51
C HIS A 56 -14.08 25.43 7.78
N GLY A 57 -13.37 26.54 7.63
CA GLY A 57 -13.00 27.42 8.72
C GLY A 57 -14.15 28.24 9.34
N GLY A 58 -15.39 28.00 8.87
CA GLY A 58 -16.54 28.80 9.30
C GLY A 58 -16.46 30.26 8.82
N GLU A 59 -17.32 31.07 9.40
CA GLU A 59 -17.33 32.52 9.23
C GLU A 59 -16.40 33.22 10.25
N LEU A 60 -15.43 32.46 10.81
CA LEU A 60 -14.50 32.96 11.81
C LEU A 60 -13.52 33.95 11.17
N PHE A 61 -13.99 35.15 11.05
CA PHE A 61 -13.20 36.33 10.76
C PHE A 61 -13.20 37.17 12.04
N ASP A 62 -12.02 37.36 12.61
CA ASP A 62 -11.87 38.16 13.81
C ASP A 62 -11.83 39.64 13.43
N LEU A 63 -13.01 40.29 13.54
CA LEU A 63 -13.14 41.68 13.20
C LEU A 63 -12.36 42.60 14.16
N GLU A 64 -12.17 42.19 15.42
CA GLU A 64 -11.41 42.98 16.38
C GLU A 64 -9.94 42.97 16.03
N GLU A 65 -9.35 41.83 15.74
CA GLU A 65 -7.96 41.74 15.30
C GLU A 65 -7.74 42.45 13.96
N PHE A 66 -8.69 42.31 13.04
CA PHE A 66 -8.63 43.04 11.78
C PHE A 66 -8.59 44.57 11.98
N ASN A 67 -9.48 45.09 12.86
CA ASN A 67 -9.56 46.51 13.16
C ASN A 67 -8.35 47.01 13.97
N ARG A 68 -7.64 46.13 14.68
CA ARG A 68 -6.36 46.43 15.33
C ARG A 68 -5.21 46.50 14.34
N GLY A 69 -5.43 46.13 13.06
CA GLY A 69 -4.42 46.10 12.01
C GLY A 69 -3.68 44.76 11.86
N ASP A 70 -3.99 43.75 12.67
CA ASP A 70 -3.44 42.40 12.48
C ASP A 70 -4.34 41.57 11.55
N HIS A 71 -4.18 41.79 10.27
CA HIS A 71 -4.97 41.10 9.24
C HIS A 71 -4.64 39.63 9.11
N LEU A 72 -3.46 39.17 9.57
CA LEU A 72 -3.09 37.75 9.57
C LEU A 72 -3.75 37.03 10.74
N ALA A 73 -3.71 37.60 11.94
CA ALA A 73 -4.42 37.06 13.10
C ALA A 73 -5.91 36.93 12.83
N ALA A 74 -6.52 37.93 12.18
CA ALA A 74 -7.94 37.96 11.84
C ALA A 74 -8.42 36.75 11.01
N VAL A 75 -7.54 36.08 10.25
CA VAL A 75 -7.85 34.91 9.42
C VAL A 75 -7.14 33.62 9.90
N ALA A 76 -6.33 33.68 10.94
CA ALA A 76 -5.49 32.58 11.39
C ALA A 76 -6.27 31.31 11.72
N THR A 77 -7.33 31.42 12.53
CA THR A 77 -8.18 30.28 12.91
C THR A 77 -8.88 29.65 11.70
N ARG A 78 -9.40 30.48 10.80
CA ARG A 78 -9.99 29.99 9.55
C ARG A 78 -8.98 29.24 8.70
N SER A 79 -7.77 29.77 8.55
CA SER A 79 -6.70 29.15 7.78
C SER A 79 -6.23 27.85 8.41
N ALA A 80 -6.05 27.81 9.73
CA ALA A 80 -5.70 26.61 10.49
C ALA A 80 -6.73 25.48 10.29
N ASN A 81 -8.01 25.80 10.42
CA ASN A 81 -9.08 24.83 10.22
C ASN A 81 -9.10 24.27 8.78
N GLN A 82 -8.95 25.12 7.78
CA GLN A 82 -8.89 24.70 6.37
C GLN A 82 -7.68 23.79 6.07
N ASN A 83 -6.58 23.93 6.80
CA ASN A 83 -5.38 23.12 6.60
C ASN A 83 -5.64 21.61 6.87
N LEU A 84 -6.65 21.26 7.68
CA LEU A 84 -7.01 19.86 7.94
C LEU A 84 -7.31 19.04 6.67
N SER A 85 -7.77 19.68 5.61
CA SER A 85 -8.09 18.96 4.37
C SER A 85 -7.27 19.41 3.14
N ARG A 86 -6.25 20.26 3.31
CA ARG A 86 -5.47 20.79 2.18
C ARG A 86 -4.46 19.80 1.62
N VAL A 87 -3.73 19.10 2.49
CA VAL A 87 -2.66 18.16 2.10
C VAL A 87 -2.87 16.86 2.85
N LEU A 88 -3.12 15.78 2.12
CA LEU A 88 -3.18 14.44 2.67
C LEU A 88 -1.75 13.90 2.86
N TYR A 89 -1.50 13.22 3.99
CA TYR A 89 -0.17 12.75 4.40
C TYR A 89 0.85 13.90 4.44
N PRO A 90 0.66 14.87 5.37
CA PRO A 90 1.67 15.91 5.58
C PRO A 90 2.99 15.30 6.07
N ASP A 91 4.05 16.08 6.03
CA ASP A 91 5.32 15.71 6.64
C ASP A 91 5.12 15.54 8.16
N ASP A 92 5.34 14.33 8.66
CA ASP A 92 5.15 13.92 10.06
C ASP A 92 6.48 13.71 10.82
N SER A 93 7.57 14.23 10.28
CA SER A 93 8.88 14.25 10.97
C SER A 93 8.90 15.17 12.19
N THR A 94 7.98 16.14 12.24
CA THR A 94 7.84 17.10 13.33
C THR A 94 6.62 16.79 14.21
N TRP A 95 6.64 17.28 15.45
CA TRP A 95 5.50 17.18 16.36
C TRP A 95 4.21 17.78 15.75
N ASN A 96 4.30 18.96 15.14
CA ASN A 96 3.16 19.63 14.54
C ASN A 96 2.62 18.88 13.31
N GLY A 97 3.50 18.27 12.51
CA GLY A 97 3.09 17.43 11.39
C GLY A 97 2.36 16.16 11.85
N ARG A 98 2.84 15.53 12.91
CA ARG A 98 2.17 14.38 13.55
C ARG A 98 0.83 14.78 14.16
N GLU A 99 0.76 15.93 14.86
CA GLU A 99 -0.49 16.46 15.39
C GLU A 99 -1.52 16.71 14.28
N LEU A 100 -1.11 17.34 13.16
CA LEU A 100 -1.97 17.57 12.01
C LEU A 100 -2.52 16.24 11.45
N ARG A 101 -1.69 15.21 11.33
CA ARG A 101 -2.09 13.91 10.85
C ARG A 101 -3.12 13.23 11.76
N LEU A 102 -2.91 13.23 13.07
CA LEU A 102 -3.89 12.73 14.04
C LEU A 102 -5.23 13.46 13.94
N ARG A 103 -5.20 14.79 13.79
CA ARG A 103 -6.40 15.62 13.60
C ARG A 103 -7.13 15.28 12.31
N GLN A 104 -6.40 15.01 11.21
CA GLN A 104 -6.99 14.59 9.93
C GLN A 104 -7.70 13.25 10.04
N GLU A 105 -7.11 12.27 10.71
CA GLU A 105 -7.71 10.96 10.94
C GLU A 105 -9.01 11.08 11.74
N TYR A 106 -9.00 11.81 12.85
CA TYR A 106 -10.20 12.02 13.65
C TYR A 106 -11.27 12.83 12.90
N PHE A 107 -10.89 13.85 12.16
CA PHE A 107 -11.80 14.64 11.33
C PHE A 107 -12.59 13.77 10.36
N LEU A 108 -11.92 12.88 9.62
CA LEU A 108 -12.55 11.92 8.71
C LEU A 108 -13.51 10.99 9.46
N VAL A 109 -13.06 10.41 10.57
CA VAL A 109 -13.78 9.43 11.37
C VAL A 109 -15.05 10.02 11.95
N SER A 110 -14.95 11.15 12.65
CA SER A 110 -16.08 11.78 13.31
C SER A 110 -17.16 12.25 12.32
N ALA A 111 -16.74 12.91 11.22
CA ALA A 111 -17.67 13.32 10.17
C ALA A 111 -18.40 12.13 9.54
N SER A 112 -17.69 11.03 9.29
CA SER A 112 -18.25 9.82 8.68
C SER A 112 -19.23 9.11 9.61
N LEU A 113 -18.88 8.94 10.89
CA LEU A 113 -19.76 8.31 11.88
C LEU A 113 -21.03 9.13 12.12
N GLN A 114 -20.92 10.44 12.29
CA GLN A 114 -22.07 11.31 12.43
C GLN A 114 -23.02 11.19 11.23
N ASP A 115 -22.51 11.09 10.01
CA ASP A 115 -23.36 10.90 8.83
C ASP A 115 -23.99 9.51 8.77
N ILE A 116 -23.25 8.45 9.09
CA ILE A 116 -23.76 7.08 9.13
C ILE A 116 -24.92 6.98 10.14
N LEU A 117 -24.71 7.45 11.37
CA LEU A 117 -25.71 7.40 12.44
C LEU A 117 -26.94 8.26 12.11
N ARG A 118 -26.74 9.46 11.59
CA ARG A 118 -27.84 10.33 11.14
C ARG A 118 -28.68 9.67 10.03
N ARG A 119 -28.06 9.01 9.07
CA ARG A 119 -28.78 8.28 8.01
C ARG A 119 -29.54 7.10 8.57
N HIS A 120 -28.91 6.34 9.48
CA HIS A 120 -29.53 5.21 10.15
C HIS A 120 -30.76 5.63 10.96
N LEU A 121 -30.63 6.63 11.84
CA LEU A 121 -31.74 7.16 12.64
C LEU A 121 -32.90 7.67 11.78
N ARG A 122 -32.61 8.34 10.67
CA ARG A 122 -33.65 8.79 9.73
C ARG A 122 -34.46 7.64 9.13
N THR A 123 -33.82 6.49 8.91
CA THR A 123 -34.44 5.33 8.27
C THR A 123 -35.11 4.41 9.28
N HIS A 124 -34.51 4.22 10.46
CA HIS A 124 -34.92 3.21 11.44
C HIS A 124 -35.50 3.80 12.75
N GLY A 125 -35.29 5.09 13.04
CA GLY A 125 -35.78 5.76 14.24
C GLY A 125 -35.06 5.38 15.54
N THR A 126 -34.20 4.39 15.55
CA THR A 126 -33.48 3.88 16.72
C THR A 126 -32.05 3.47 16.33
N LEU A 127 -31.13 3.41 17.32
CA LEU A 127 -29.79 2.83 17.16
C LEU A 127 -29.70 1.39 17.68
N ASP A 128 -30.78 0.82 18.25
CA ASP A 128 -30.74 -0.52 18.85
C ASP A 128 -30.44 -1.62 17.85
N ASN A 129 -30.83 -1.43 16.58
CA ASN A 129 -30.56 -2.36 15.50
C ASN A 129 -29.36 -1.94 14.63
N LEU A 130 -28.53 -1.02 15.09
CA LEU A 130 -27.42 -0.46 14.31
C LEU A 130 -26.45 -1.57 13.86
N ALA A 131 -26.09 -2.48 14.76
CA ALA A 131 -25.18 -3.57 14.48
C ALA A 131 -25.71 -4.61 13.46
N ASP A 132 -27.04 -4.66 13.25
CA ASP A 132 -27.68 -5.54 12.28
C ASP A 132 -27.80 -4.90 10.88
N LYS A 133 -27.60 -3.58 10.78
CA LYS A 133 -27.86 -2.79 9.57
C LYS A 133 -26.62 -2.07 9.04
N VAL A 134 -25.55 -2.00 9.83
CA VAL A 134 -24.34 -1.25 9.48
C VAL A 134 -23.11 -2.14 9.69
N ALA A 135 -22.27 -2.23 8.66
CA ALA A 135 -20.93 -2.79 8.73
C ALA A 135 -19.93 -1.69 8.36
N ILE A 136 -18.91 -1.50 9.19
CA ILE A 136 -17.85 -0.51 8.98
C ILE A 136 -16.52 -1.26 8.94
N HIS A 137 -15.80 -1.14 7.83
CA HIS A 137 -14.51 -1.80 7.67
C HIS A 137 -13.38 -0.79 7.79
N LEU A 138 -12.52 -0.98 8.79
CA LEU A 138 -11.32 -0.18 9.00
C LEU A 138 -10.26 -0.60 7.99
N ASN A 139 -9.94 0.29 7.07
CA ASN A 139 -8.93 0.07 6.06
C ASN A 139 -7.59 0.60 6.59
N ASP A 140 -6.77 -0.28 7.12
CA ASP A 140 -5.60 0.02 7.96
C ASP A 140 -6.00 0.65 9.33
N THR A 141 -5.01 1.14 10.08
CA THR A 141 -5.20 1.76 11.40
C THR A 141 -5.60 3.23 11.33
N HIS A 142 -5.50 3.88 10.17
CA HIS A 142 -5.81 5.30 10.03
C HIS A 142 -7.21 5.69 10.53
N PRO A 143 -8.27 4.90 10.34
CA PRO A 143 -9.59 5.18 10.90
C PRO A 143 -9.86 4.49 12.26
N ALA A 144 -8.86 3.96 12.95
CA ALA A 144 -9.05 3.21 14.21
C ALA A 144 -9.75 4.02 15.32
N LEU A 145 -9.62 5.35 15.30
CA LEU A 145 -10.35 6.25 16.19
C LEU A 145 -11.88 6.15 16.05
N ALA A 146 -12.38 5.48 15.01
CA ALA A 146 -13.80 5.19 14.86
C ALA A 146 -14.36 4.34 16.03
N ILE A 147 -13.52 3.48 16.62
CA ILE A 147 -13.90 2.65 17.76
C ILE A 147 -14.25 3.50 18.99
N PRO A 148 -13.33 4.31 19.55
CA PRO A 148 -13.66 5.17 20.69
C PRO A 148 -14.63 6.30 20.33
N GLU A 149 -14.69 6.76 19.09
CA GLU A 149 -15.67 7.79 18.68
C GLU A 149 -17.10 7.23 18.66
N LEU A 150 -17.31 6.01 18.15
CA LEU A 150 -18.63 5.39 18.21
C LEU A 150 -19.07 5.15 19.67
N MET A 151 -18.15 4.66 20.52
CA MET A 151 -18.41 4.52 21.96
C MET A 151 -18.83 5.84 22.58
N ARG A 152 -18.09 6.94 22.32
CA ARG A 152 -18.41 8.27 22.80
C ARG A 152 -19.80 8.73 22.35
N ILE A 153 -20.10 8.58 21.06
CA ILE A 153 -21.42 9.01 20.54
C ILE A 153 -22.55 8.23 21.20
N LEU A 154 -22.42 6.91 21.32
CA LEU A 154 -23.45 6.08 21.93
C LEU A 154 -23.65 6.39 23.42
N ILE A 155 -22.58 6.59 24.17
CA ILE A 155 -22.64 6.85 25.62
C ILE A 155 -23.01 8.31 25.92
N ASP A 156 -22.24 9.26 25.33
CA ASP A 156 -22.35 10.66 25.72
C ASP A 156 -23.55 11.37 25.09
N LEU A 157 -23.98 10.96 23.89
CA LEU A 157 -25.04 11.62 23.12
C LEU A 157 -26.36 10.83 23.07
N HIS A 158 -26.31 9.51 23.32
CA HIS A 158 -27.48 8.63 23.23
C HIS A 158 -27.75 7.82 24.51
N ASP A 159 -27.06 8.12 25.62
CA ASP A 159 -27.27 7.54 26.95
C ASP A 159 -27.15 5.99 27.01
N TYR A 160 -26.38 5.38 26.14
CA TYR A 160 -26.09 3.94 26.20
C TYR A 160 -25.23 3.63 27.42
N SER A 161 -25.49 2.47 28.04
CA SER A 161 -24.51 1.92 28.99
C SER A 161 -23.20 1.54 28.27
N TRP A 162 -22.09 1.56 29.01
CA TRP A 162 -20.79 1.18 28.46
C TRP A 162 -20.84 -0.20 27.79
N GLN A 163 -21.47 -1.18 28.47
CA GLN A 163 -21.56 -2.55 27.98
C GLN A 163 -22.35 -2.65 26.67
N ASN A 164 -23.48 -1.97 26.56
CA ASN A 164 -24.29 -1.97 25.34
C ASN A 164 -23.58 -1.25 24.19
N ALA A 165 -22.95 -0.12 24.48
CA ALA A 165 -22.15 0.61 23.48
C ALA A 165 -20.98 -0.24 22.95
N TRP A 166 -20.30 -0.97 23.84
CA TRP A 166 -19.20 -1.84 23.47
C TRP A 166 -19.65 -3.05 22.64
N ASP A 167 -20.77 -3.67 22.99
CA ASP A 167 -21.33 -4.78 22.21
C ASP A 167 -21.69 -4.34 20.78
N VAL A 168 -22.39 -3.21 20.65
CA VAL A 168 -22.71 -2.61 19.34
C VAL A 168 -21.43 -2.31 18.55
N THR A 169 -20.45 -1.66 19.18
CA THR A 169 -19.18 -1.27 18.54
C THR A 169 -18.43 -2.48 17.98
N ARG A 170 -18.22 -3.52 18.78
CA ARG A 170 -17.49 -4.72 18.34
C ARG A 170 -18.19 -5.48 17.22
N ARG A 171 -19.51 -5.40 17.13
CA ARG A 171 -20.29 -6.08 16.08
C ARG A 171 -20.26 -5.34 14.75
N ILE A 172 -20.01 -4.02 14.76
CA ILE A 172 -20.03 -3.18 13.56
C ILE A 172 -18.67 -3.19 12.85
N PHE A 173 -17.57 -3.12 13.61
CA PHE A 173 -16.25 -2.95 13.02
C PHE A 173 -15.59 -4.27 12.61
N SER A 174 -14.89 -4.21 11.48
CA SER A 174 -13.88 -5.16 11.03
C SER A 174 -12.63 -4.40 10.57
N TYR A 175 -11.49 -5.07 10.51
CA TYR A 175 -10.21 -4.44 10.28
C TYR A 175 -9.38 -5.21 9.25
N THR A 176 -8.80 -4.51 8.28
CA THR A 176 -7.78 -5.05 7.39
C THR A 176 -6.41 -4.50 7.79
N CYS A 177 -5.48 -5.40 8.11
CA CYS A 177 -4.07 -5.05 8.30
C CYS A 177 -3.34 -5.08 6.95
N HIS A 178 -2.60 -4.01 6.62
CA HIS A 178 -1.85 -3.88 5.37
C HIS A 178 -0.34 -3.99 5.55
N THR A 179 0.15 -4.31 6.75
CA THR A 179 1.59 -4.41 7.01
C THR A 179 1.90 -5.43 8.09
N LEU A 180 3.12 -5.99 8.02
CA LEU A 180 3.71 -6.78 9.11
C LEU A 180 4.88 -6.05 9.77
N MET A 181 5.30 -4.93 9.20
CA MET A 181 6.42 -4.14 9.74
C MET A 181 5.96 -3.41 11.00
N SER A 182 6.55 -3.72 12.13
CA SER A 182 6.20 -3.14 13.43
C SER A 182 6.32 -1.61 13.43
N GLU A 183 7.30 -1.08 12.72
CA GLU A 183 7.52 0.37 12.56
C GLU A 183 6.45 1.08 11.73
N ALA A 184 5.70 0.33 10.91
CA ALA A 184 4.58 0.85 10.12
C ALA A 184 3.23 0.72 10.84
N LEU A 185 3.17 0.01 11.97
CA LEU A 185 2.01 -0.03 12.85
C LEU A 185 1.93 1.28 13.64
N GLU A 186 0.87 2.02 13.38
CA GLU A 186 0.69 3.36 13.92
C GLU A 186 0.57 3.41 15.43
N THR A 187 1.30 4.33 16.04
CA THR A 187 1.22 4.63 17.47
C THR A 187 1.13 6.13 17.71
N TRP A 188 0.31 6.54 18.68
CA TRP A 188 0.17 7.95 19.05
C TRP A 188 0.62 8.20 20.49
N PRO A 189 1.47 9.22 20.74
CA PRO A 189 1.82 9.60 22.11
C PRO A 189 0.56 9.91 22.93
N VAL A 190 0.49 9.35 24.14
CA VAL A 190 -0.59 9.62 25.09
C VAL A 190 -0.75 11.11 25.35
N GLU A 191 0.35 11.85 25.46
CA GLU A 191 0.37 13.30 25.65
C GLU A 191 -0.32 14.04 24.48
N MET A 192 -0.03 13.64 23.23
CA MET A 192 -0.67 14.23 22.04
C MET A 192 -2.17 13.92 22.01
N MET A 193 -2.55 12.68 22.30
CA MET A 193 -3.96 12.28 22.41
C MET A 193 -4.69 13.05 23.51
N ALA A 194 -4.07 13.22 24.69
CA ALA A 194 -4.64 13.96 25.80
C ALA A 194 -4.91 15.43 25.45
N LYS A 195 -4.02 16.04 24.66
CA LYS A 195 -4.17 17.43 24.22
C LYS A 195 -5.28 17.58 23.19
N ILE A 196 -5.40 16.67 22.22
CA ILE A 196 -6.27 16.83 21.04
C ILE A 196 -7.62 16.16 21.23
N LEU A 197 -7.64 14.98 21.86
CA LEU A 197 -8.80 14.10 21.98
C LEU A 197 -8.92 13.53 23.41
N PRO A 198 -9.05 14.37 24.45
CA PRO A 198 -9.01 13.91 25.85
C PRO A 198 -10.11 12.88 26.17
N ARG A 199 -11.30 13.01 25.60
CA ARG A 199 -12.41 12.06 25.83
C ARG A 199 -12.14 10.70 25.16
N HIS A 200 -11.58 10.71 23.95
CA HIS A 200 -11.22 9.48 23.23
C HIS A 200 -10.08 8.73 23.93
N LEU A 201 -9.10 9.45 24.44
CA LEU A 201 -8.02 8.84 25.21
C LEU A 201 -8.58 8.15 26.48
N GLN A 202 -9.47 8.82 27.20
CA GLN A 202 -10.11 8.24 28.38
C GLN A 202 -10.94 7.00 28.00
N MET A 203 -11.66 7.03 26.88
CA MET A 203 -12.39 5.87 26.35
C MET A 203 -11.44 4.71 25.99
N ILE A 204 -10.29 5.00 25.39
CA ILE A 204 -9.27 3.98 25.07
C ILE A 204 -8.71 3.34 26.35
N PHE A 205 -8.50 4.12 27.40
CA PHE A 205 -8.07 3.56 28.70
C PHE A 205 -9.14 2.64 29.29
N GLU A 206 -10.42 3.01 29.24
CA GLU A 206 -11.53 2.15 29.70
C GLU A 206 -11.61 0.85 28.87
N ILE A 207 -11.52 0.95 27.55
CA ILE A 207 -11.48 -0.24 26.67
C ILE A 207 -10.32 -1.14 27.04
N ASN A 208 -9.13 -0.57 27.28
CA ASN A 208 -7.94 -1.32 27.66
C ASN A 208 -8.11 -2.01 29.03
N GLU A 209 -8.66 -1.31 30.01
CA GLU A 209 -8.91 -1.86 31.36
C GLU A 209 -9.84 -3.09 31.29
N HIS A 210 -10.99 -2.96 30.65
CA HIS A 210 -11.93 -4.06 30.46
C HIS A 210 -11.35 -5.22 29.67
N PHE A 211 -10.57 -4.92 28.64
CA PHE A 211 -9.91 -5.94 27.83
C PHE A 211 -8.84 -6.70 28.65
N LEU A 212 -8.00 -6.00 29.39
CA LEU A 212 -6.97 -6.64 30.21
C LEU A 212 -7.56 -7.43 31.37
N GLU A 213 -8.67 -6.98 31.94
CA GLU A 213 -9.40 -7.75 32.96
C GLU A 213 -9.97 -9.06 32.37
N TYR A 214 -10.54 -8.98 31.16
CA TYR A 214 -10.96 -10.17 30.43
C TYR A 214 -9.78 -11.14 30.22
N VAL A 215 -8.63 -10.65 29.78
CA VAL A 215 -7.43 -11.48 29.57
C VAL A 215 -6.97 -12.13 30.86
N LYS A 216 -6.91 -11.38 31.97
CA LYS A 216 -6.52 -11.90 33.29
C LYS A 216 -7.46 -13.00 33.79
N THR A 217 -8.74 -12.82 33.53
CA THR A 217 -9.79 -13.73 34.04
C THR A 217 -9.89 -15.00 33.21
N TYR A 218 -9.80 -14.91 31.88
CA TYR A 218 -10.18 -16.01 30.99
C TYR A 218 -9.03 -16.58 30.14
N VAL A 219 -7.88 -15.88 30.07
CA VAL A 219 -6.78 -16.29 29.19
C VAL A 219 -5.51 -16.64 29.98
N THR A 220 -4.96 -15.69 30.73
CA THR A 220 -3.71 -15.88 31.47
C THR A 220 -3.44 -14.78 32.49
N THR A 221 -2.74 -15.15 33.57
CA THR A 221 -2.21 -14.19 34.58
C THR A 221 -0.75 -13.81 34.33
N ASP A 222 -0.15 -14.26 33.24
CA ASP A 222 1.22 -13.89 32.85
C ASP A 222 1.29 -12.38 32.54
N MET A 223 2.02 -11.66 33.36
CA MET A 223 2.14 -10.20 33.26
C MET A 223 2.89 -9.74 32.00
N ASP A 224 3.81 -10.55 31.47
CA ASP A 224 4.50 -10.20 30.23
C ASP A 224 3.58 -10.36 29.03
N PHE A 225 2.75 -11.40 29.00
CA PHE A 225 1.68 -11.53 28.01
C PHE A 225 0.70 -10.35 28.07
N ILE A 226 0.22 -10.00 29.28
CA ILE A 226 -0.72 -8.89 29.49
C ILE A 226 -0.13 -7.56 29.00
N ARG A 227 1.18 -7.32 29.27
CA ARG A 227 1.88 -6.13 28.78
C ARG A 227 1.96 -6.08 27.24
N ARG A 228 2.22 -7.22 26.58
CA ARG A 228 2.29 -7.29 25.13
C ARG A 228 0.95 -6.99 24.45
N VAL A 229 -0.16 -7.42 25.02
CA VAL A 229 -1.50 -7.18 24.44
C VAL A 229 -2.16 -5.88 24.87
N SER A 230 -1.61 -5.15 25.84
CA SER A 230 -2.10 -3.84 26.27
C SER A 230 -2.20 -2.87 25.10
N LEU A 231 -3.30 -2.12 24.99
CA LEU A 231 -3.47 -1.05 24.00
C LEU A 231 -2.50 0.11 24.25
N ILE A 232 -1.95 0.20 25.46
CA ILE A 232 -0.98 1.22 25.85
C ILE A 232 0.40 0.60 25.92
N GLU A 233 1.31 1.14 25.14
CA GLU A 233 2.73 0.84 25.21
C GLU A 233 3.35 1.67 26.34
N GLU A 234 3.88 0.97 27.34
CA GLU A 234 4.61 1.61 28.44
C GLU A 234 6.09 1.78 28.06
N GLY A 235 6.70 2.88 28.48
CA GLY A 235 8.10 3.20 28.20
C GLY A 235 8.43 4.64 28.57
N TYR A 236 9.55 5.15 28.03
CA TYR A 236 9.94 6.56 28.23
C TYR A 236 8.83 7.53 27.79
N GLN A 237 8.18 7.23 26.69
CA GLN A 237 6.97 7.91 26.22
C GLN A 237 5.87 6.88 26.02
N ARG A 238 4.79 7.01 26.79
CA ARG A 238 3.60 6.16 26.66
C ARG A 238 2.91 6.43 25.32
N LYS A 239 2.47 5.37 24.65
CA LYS A 239 1.82 5.46 23.34
C LYS A 239 0.56 4.59 23.27
N VAL A 240 -0.42 5.03 22.49
CA VAL A 240 -1.56 4.21 22.10
C VAL A 240 -1.20 3.40 20.86
N ARG A 241 -1.40 2.08 20.90
CA ARG A 241 -1.17 1.14 19.81
C ARG A 241 -2.43 0.98 18.98
N MET A 242 -2.49 1.64 17.82
CA MET A 242 -3.70 1.70 17.00
C MET A 242 -4.07 0.34 16.39
N GLY A 243 -3.10 -0.49 16.01
CA GLY A 243 -3.33 -1.86 15.53
C GLY A 243 -3.98 -2.74 16.60
N TRP A 244 -3.54 -2.65 17.85
CA TRP A 244 -4.12 -3.35 19.00
C TRP A 244 -5.57 -2.93 19.25
N LEU A 245 -5.82 -1.62 19.25
CA LEU A 245 -7.18 -1.07 19.36
C LEU A 245 -8.08 -1.60 18.22
N SER A 246 -7.57 -1.62 16.99
CA SER A 246 -8.31 -2.14 15.83
C SER A 246 -8.68 -3.61 15.96
N VAL A 247 -7.76 -4.45 16.45
CA VAL A 247 -8.01 -5.88 16.69
C VAL A 247 -9.04 -6.10 17.80
N VAL A 248 -8.91 -5.38 18.92
CA VAL A 248 -9.80 -5.54 20.09
C VAL A 248 -11.21 -5.06 19.76
N GLY A 249 -11.34 -3.97 19.02
CA GLY A 249 -12.64 -3.36 18.67
C GLY A 249 -13.31 -3.97 17.44
N SER A 250 -12.71 -4.95 16.76
CA SER A 250 -13.25 -5.55 15.54
C SER A 250 -13.66 -7.00 15.73
N HIS A 251 -14.75 -7.44 15.08
CA HIS A 251 -15.19 -8.83 15.12
C HIS A 251 -14.42 -9.73 14.14
N LYS A 252 -13.85 -9.16 13.08
CA LYS A 252 -12.98 -9.83 12.10
C LYS A 252 -11.77 -8.96 11.77
N VAL A 253 -10.64 -9.63 11.57
CA VAL A 253 -9.36 -9.04 11.17
C VAL A 253 -8.81 -9.86 10.01
N ASN A 254 -8.52 -9.23 8.89
CA ASN A 254 -7.97 -9.96 7.75
C ASN A 254 -6.63 -9.41 7.28
N GLY A 255 -5.81 -10.33 6.77
CA GLY A 255 -4.68 -10.02 5.91
C GLY A 255 -5.12 -9.97 4.44
N VAL A 256 -4.18 -9.64 3.56
CA VAL A 256 -4.43 -9.32 2.14
C VAL A 256 -3.72 -10.23 1.14
N ALA A 257 -3.04 -11.26 1.62
CA ALA A 257 -2.50 -12.42 0.91
C ALA A 257 -2.37 -13.58 1.88
N ALA A 258 -2.31 -14.82 1.39
CA ALA A 258 -2.25 -16.01 2.26
C ALA A 258 -1.05 -15.97 3.21
N ILE A 259 0.16 -15.81 2.68
CA ILE A 259 1.39 -15.71 3.48
C ILE A 259 1.34 -14.55 4.49
N HIS A 260 0.77 -13.42 4.12
CA HIS A 260 0.60 -12.28 5.01
C HIS A 260 -0.32 -12.60 6.18
N SER A 261 -1.44 -13.25 5.92
CA SER A 261 -2.41 -13.64 6.93
C SER A 261 -1.82 -14.65 7.92
N ASP A 262 -1.03 -15.61 7.43
CA ASP A 262 -0.31 -16.59 8.27
C ASP A 262 0.74 -15.90 9.15
N LEU A 263 1.51 -14.96 8.59
CA LEU A 263 2.49 -14.18 9.35
C LEU A 263 1.84 -13.27 10.39
N MET A 264 0.66 -12.72 10.12
CA MET A 264 -0.08 -11.95 11.12
C MET A 264 -0.35 -12.75 12.39
N VAL A 265 -0.78 -14.01 12.27
CA VAL A 265 -1.15 -14.86 13.42
C VAL A 265 0.05 -15.57 14.06
N THR A 266 1.17 -15.66 13.36
CA THR A 266 2.40 -16.29 13.87
C THR A 266 3.44 -15.28 14.40
N SER A 267 3.30 -13.99 14.04
CA SER A 267 4.23 -12.94 14.47
C SER A 267 3.50 -11.75 15.11
N THR A 268 3.08 -10.78 14.32
CA THR A 268 2.62 -9.45 14.78
C THR A 268 1.44 -9.52 15.75
N PHE A 269 0.43 -10.35 15.48
CA PHE A 269 -0.76 -10.53 16.30
C PHE A 269 -0.87 -11.91 16.93
N ALA A 270 0.26 -12.64 17.10
CA ALA A 270 0.26 -14.00 17.63
C ALA A 270 -0.44 -14.10 19.00
N ASP A 271 -0.20 -13.17 19.91
CA ASP A 271 -0.85 -13.14 21.22
C ASP A 271 -2.37 -12.90 21.08
N PHE A 272 -2.80 -12.05 20.16
CA PHE A 272 -4.23 -11.84 19.87
C PHE A 272 -4.89 -13.03 19.20
N ALA A 273 -4.17 -13.75 18.34
CA ALA A 273 -4.67 -14.98 17.73
C ALA A 273 -4.92 -16.09 18.78
N ARG A 274 -4.17 -16.11 19.87
CA ARG A 274 -4.43 -16.99 21.04
C ARG A 274 -5.68 -16.58 21.80
N ILE A 275 -5.96 -15.26 21.90
CA ILE A 275 -7.15 -14.73 22.60
C ILE A 275 -8.41 -14.93 21.73
N TYR A 276 -8.29 -14.70 20.43
CA TYR A 276 -9.40 -14.63 19.48
C TYR A 276 -9.10 -15.40 18.19
N PRO A 277 -8.92 -16.74 18.23
CA PRO A 277 -8.49 -17.52 17.06
C PRO A 277 -9.44 -17.40 15.87
N GLU A 278 -10.74 -17.23 16.12
CA GLU A 278 -11.78 -17.14 15.08
C GLU A 278 -11.88 -15.77 14.42
N ARG A 279 -11.19 -14.74 14.92
CA ARG A 279 -11.26 -13.38 14.34
C ARG A 279 -10.43 -13.23 13.10
N PHE A 280 -9.29 -13.94 13.03
CA PHE A 280 -8.33 -13.79 11.94
C PHE A 280 -8.75 -14.57 10.71
N THR A 281 -8.60 -13.96 9.55
CA THR A 281 -8.94 -14.57 8.26
C THR A 281 -8.09 -13.96 7.15
N ASN A 282 -8.17 -14.55 5.95
CA ASN A 282 -7.53 -14.02 4.74
C ASN A 282 -8.57 -13.58 3.73
N VAL A 283 -8.31 -12.46 3.08
CA VAL A 283 -8.96 -12.07 1.83
C VAL A 283 -7.88 -11.53 0.90
N THR A 284 -7.41 -12.37 -0.02
CA THR A 284 -6.38 -11.96 -0.96
C THR A 284 -6.87 -10.83 -1.85
N ASN A 285 -6.04 -9.80 -2.02
CA ASN A 285 -6.35 -8.66 -2.88
C ASN A 285 -6.65 -9.10 -4.31
N GLY A 286 -7.31 -8.21 -5.04
CA GLY A 286 -7.57 -8.33 -6.45
C GLY A 286 -7.57 -6.97 -7.14
N VAL A 287 -7.62 -6.99 -8.47
CA VAL A 287 -7.62 -5.80 -9.31
C VAL A 287 -8.84 -5.77 -10.22
N THR A 288 -9.34 -4.59 -10.54
CA THR A 288 -10.48 -4.48 -11.44
C THR A 288 -10.07 -4.71 -12.89
N PRO A 289 -10.63 -5.73 -13.57
CA PRO A 289 -10.32 -6.02 -14.96
C PRO A 289 -10.79 -4.88 -15.90
N ARG A 290 -11.80 -4.15 -15.51
CA ARG A 290 -12.34 -3.01 -16.28
C ARG A 290 -11.30 -1.91 -16.47
N ARG A 291 -10.61 -1.49 -15.40
CA ARG A 291 -9.54 -0.50 -15.52
C ARG A 291 -8.24 -1.09 -16.02
N TRP A 292 -7.79 -2.20 -15.39
CA TRP A 292 -6.42 -2.68 -15.56
C TRP A 292 -6.21 -3.57 -16.79
N LEU A 293 -7.31 -3.95 -17.47
CA LEU A 293 -7.25 -4.63 -18.75
C LEU A 293 -8.07 -3.87 -19.81
N ALA A 294 -9.38 -3.71 -19.63
CA ALA A 294 -10.23 -3.14 -20.69
C ALA A 294 -9.87 -1.69 -21.06
N VAL A 295 -9.57 -0.85 -20.08
CA VAL A 295 -9.17 0.56 -20.31
C VAL A 295 -7.67 0.67 -20.61
N ALA A 296 -6.81 -0.01 -19.82
CA ALA A 296 -5.38 0.12 -19.96
C ALA A 296 -4.82 -0.54 -21.23
N ASN A 297 -5.45 -1.63 -21.69
CA ASN A 297 -4.98 -2.43 -22.83
C ASN A 297 -6.15 -2.79 -23.77
N PRO A 298 -6.76 -1.81 -24.45
CA PRO A 298 -7.98 -2.02 -25.22
C PRO A 298 -7.80 -3.01 -26.40
N LYS A 299 -6.61 -3.11 -26.98
CA LYS A 299 -6.33 -4.10 -28.04
C LYS A 299 -6.34 -5.53 -27.49
N LEU A 300 -5.74 -5.75 -26.32
CA LEU A 300 -5.77 -7.05 -25.66
C LEU A 300 -7.18 -7.41 -25.21
N ALA A 301 -7.93 -6.45 -24.69
CA ALA A 301 -9.33 -6.63 -24.34
C ALA A 301 -10.19 -7.02 -25.55
N ALA A 302 -10.00 -6.39 -26.71
CA ALA A 302 -10.68 -6.74 -27.95
C ALA A 302 -10.30 -8.15 -28.44
N LEU A 303 -9.04 -8.55 -28.29
CA LEU A 303 -8.61 -9.92 -28.60
C LEU A 303 -9.33 -10.94 -27.70
N PHE A 304 -9.44 -10.67 -26.39
CA PHE A 304 -10.19 -11.54 -25.48
C PHE A 304 -11.67 -11.62 -25.87
N ASP A 305 -12.31 -10.47 -26.18
CA ASP A 305 -13.70 -10.43 -26.62
C ASP A 305 -13.93 -11.28 -27.87
N GLN A 306 -12.99 -11.28 -28.81
CA GLN A 306 -13.07 -12.07 -30.03
C GLN A 306 -13.09 -13.58 -29.76
N TYR A 307 -12.31 -14.06 -28.78
CA TYR A 307 -12.14 -15.48 -28.52
C TYR A 307 -13.12 -16.06 -27.49
N ILE A 308 -13.51 -15.27 -26.49
CA ILE A 308 -14.28 -15.76 -25.33
C ILE A 308 -15.51 -14.92 -24.97
N GLY A 309 -15.82 -13.87 -25.76
CA GLY A 309 -16.89 -12.92 -25.39
C GLY A 309 -16.45 -11.91 -24.33
N SER A 310 -17.38 -11.07 -23.88
CA SER A 310 -17.08 -9.91 -23.01
C SER A 310 -17.36 -10.11 -21.51
N GLU A 311 -17.83 -11.28 -21.13
CA GLU A 311 -18.28 -11.62 -19.76
C GLU A 311 -17.13 -11.55 -18.73
N TRP A 312 -15.90 -11.77 -19.16
CA TRP A 312 -14.70 -11.66 -18.31
C TRP A 312 -14.56 -10.27 -17.63
N ARG A 313 -15.22 -9.24 -18.16
CA ARG A 313 -15.21 -7.90 -17.54
C ARG A 313 -15.95 -7.86 -16.20
N CYS A 314 -16.90 -8.76 -15.99
CA CYS A 314 -17.67 -8.89 -14.74
C CYS A 314 -17.31 -10.16 -13.97
N ASP A 315 -16.74 -11.16 -14.65
CA ASP A 315 -16.27 -12.41 -14.07
C ASP A 315 -14.92 -12.76 -14.68
N LEU A 316 -13.84 -12.31 -14.02
CA LEU A 316 -12.48 -12.49 -14.54
C LEU A 316 -12.07 -13.96 -14.66
N SER A 317 -12.73 -14.90 -13.96
CA SER A 317 -12.47 -16.34 -14.10
C SER A 317 -12.65 -16.84 -15.53
N GLN A 318 -13.50 -16.15 -16.33
CA GLN A 318 -13.76 -16.51 -17.73
C GLN A 318 -12.51 -16.42 -18.64
N ILE A 319 -11.47 -15.67 -18.24
CA ILE A 319 -10.22 -15.61 -19.05
C ILE A 319 -9.51 -16.97 -19.12
N GLU A 320 -9.78 -17.87 -18.20
CA GLU A 320 -9.25 -19.23 -18.25
C GLU A 320 -9.64 -20.00 -19.52
N LYS A 321 -10.77 -19.65 -20.13
CA LYS A 321 -11.21 -20.21 -21.44
C LYS A 321 -10.19 -19.97 -22.56
N LEU A 322 -9.36 -18.94 -22.43
CA LEU A 322 -8.27 -18.64 -23.38
C LEU A 322 -7.20 -19.72 -23.42
N LYS A 323 -7.09 -20.58 -22.40
CA LYS A 323 -6.17 -21.73 -22.39
C LYS A 323 -6.36 -22.63 -23.64
N ALA A 324 -7.59 -22.77 -24.16
CA ALA A 324 -7.88 -23.53 -25.36
C ALA A 324 -7.26 -22.95 -26.64
N PHE A 325 -6.78 -21.71 -26.58
CA PHE A 325 -6.19 -20.99 -27.71
C PHE A 325 -4.71 -20.66 -27.49
N ALA A 326 -4.16 -20.93 -26.29
CA ALA A 326 -2.82 -20.52 -25.89
C ALA A 326 -1.72 -21.01 -26.84
N ASP A 327 -1.88 -22.22 -27.43
CA ASP A 327 -0.89 -22.80 -28.34
C ASP A 327 -1.15 -22.45 -29.82
N LYS A 328 -2.23 -21.78 -30.14
CA LYS A 328 -2.51 -21.39 -31.55
C LYS A 328 -1.56 -20.28 -31.99
N GLY A 329 -0.85 -20.53 -33.08
CA GLY A 329 0.13 -19.56 -33.62
C GLY A 329 -0.46 -18.21 -33.96
N GLU A 330 -1.73 -18.15 -34.36
CA GLU A 330 -2.43 -16.89 -34.63
C GLU A 330 -2.64 -16.08 -33.34
N PHE A 331 -3.06 -16.73 -32.24
CA PHE A 331 -3.24 -16.09 -30.94
C PHE A 331 -1.92 -15.60 -30.37
N LYS A 332 -0.86 -16.43 -30.46
CA LYS A 332 0.50 -16.04 -30.02
C LYS A 332 1.01 -14.80 -30.76
N ARG A 333 0.85 -14.75 -32.10
CA ARG A 333 1.23 -13.58 -32.90
C ARG A 333 0.44 -12.34 -32.49
N ALA A 334 -0.87 -12.45 -32.36
CA ALA A 334 -1.71 -11.32 -31.95
C ALA A 334 -1.30 -10.75 -30.58
N VAL A 335 -0.98 -11.61 -29.61
CA VAL A 335 -0.48 -11.17 -28.29
C VAL A 335 0.88 -10.48 -28.42
N ALA A 336 1.81 -11.01 -29.23
CA ALA A 336 3.12 -10.41 -29.45
C ALA A 336 3.02 -9.02 -30.12
N ASP A 337 2.17 -8.88 -31.14
CA ASP A 337 1.94 -7.62 -31.84
C ASP A 337 1.31 -6.56 -30.93
N ILE A 338 0.35 -6.94 -30.09
CA ILE A 338 -0.25 -6.04 -29.11
C ILE A 338 0.79 -5.57 -28.07
N LYS A 339 1.63 -6.47 -27.59
CA LYS A 339 2.71 -6.13 -26.67
C LYS A 339 3.69 -5.14 -27.31
N TYR A 340 4.12 -5.39 -28.54
CA TYR A 340 4.98 -4.49 -29.30
C TYR A 340 4.36 -3.10 -29.45
N ASP A 341 3.10 -3.02 -29.87
CA ASP A 341 2.36 -1.75 -29.99
C ASP A 341 2.33 -0.94 -28.69
N ASN A 342 2.15 -1.62 -27.55
CA ASN A 342 2.18 -0.96 -26.24
C ASN A 342 3.58 -0.44 -25.89
N LYS A 343 4.63 -1.19 -26.24
CA LYS A 343 6.02 -0.75 -26.07
C LYS A 343 6.34 0.46 -26.93
N VAL A 344 5.87 0.50 -28.18
CA VAL A 344 6.00 1.67 -29.07
C VAL A 344 5.35 2.90 -28.45
N LYS A 345 4.12 2.77 -27.92
CA LYS A 345 3.43 3.89 -27.27
C LYS A 345 4.21 4.42 -26.06
N LEU A 346 4.75 3.53 -25.22
CA LEU A 346 5.55 3.93 -24.07
C LEU A 346 6.85 4.59 -24.50
N ALA A 347 7.54 4.05 -25.52
CA ALA A 347 8.76 4.63 -26.07
C ALA A 347 8.51 6.05 -26.62
N GLN A 348 7.40 6.25 -27.35
CA GLN A 348 7.00 7.59 -27.83
C GLN A 348 6.74 8.56 -26.67
N TYR A 349 6.09 8.10 -25.59
CA TYR A 349 5.88 8.93 -24.40
C TYR A 349 7.21 9.33 -23.75
N VAL A 350 8.12 8.38 -23.56
CA VAL A 350 9.45 8.64 -22.97
C VAL A 350 10.27 9.58 -23.85
N LYS A 351 10.28 9.37 -25.17
CA LYS A 351 10.93 10.30 -26.11
C LYS A 351 10.38 11.71 -25.99
N LYS A 352 9.07 11.84 -25.97
CA LYS A 352 8.40 13.15 -25.89
C LYS A 352 8.68 13.89 -24.57
N THR A 353 8.76 13.17 -23.46
CA THR A 353 8.78 13.78 -22.12
C THR A 353 10.18 13.88 -21.50
N LEU A 354 11.08 12.97 -21.89
CA LEU A 354 12.42 12.85 -21.33
C LEU A 354 13.54 12.96 -22.37
N ASP A 355 13.19 13.02 -23.66
CA ASP A 355 14.10 13.01 -24.82
C ASP A 355 15.05 11.78 -24.86
N ILE A 356 14.58 10.63 -24.37
CA ILE A 356 15.31 9.36 -24.38
C ILE A 356 14.67 8.45 -25.44
N ASP A 357 15.52 7.93 -26.35
CA ASP A 357 15.10 6.94 -27.35
C ASP A 357 15.14 5.55 -26.76
N LEU A 358 14.04 4.82 -26.85
CA LEU A 358 13.91 3.44 -26.42
C LEU A 358 13.64 2.53 -27.63
N ASP A 359 14.36 1.40 -27.71
CA ASP A 359 14.06 0.36 -28.69
C ASP A 359 12.88 -0.51 -28.21
N PRO A 360 11.72 -0.52 -28.90
CA PRO A 360 10.60 -1.37 -28.54
C PRO A 360 10.86 -2.88 -28.65
N HIS A 361 11.94 -3.30 -29.33
CA HIS A 361 12.35 -4.70 -29.39
C HIS A 361 13.16 -5.15 -28.17
N ALA A 362 13.75 -4.21 -27.43
CA ALA A 362 14.46 -4.50 -26.19
C ALA A 362 13.51 -5.07 -25.12
N LEU A 363 14.03 -5.83 -24.18
CA LEU A 363 13.28 -6.28 -23.00
C LEU A 363 12.97 -5.07 -22.08
N PHE A 364 11.68 -4.84 -21.78
CA PHE A 364 11.26 -3.79 -20.85
C PHE A 364 11.10 -4.36 -19.46
N ASP A 365 12.06 -4.03 -18.60
CA ASP A 365 12.13 -4.42 -17.20
C ASP A 365 11.61 -3.28 -16.32
N VAL A 366 10.56 -3.54 -15.55
CA VAL A 366 9.75 -2.46 -14.97
C VAL A 366 9.58 -2.60 -13.45
N GLN A 367 10.04 -1.58 -12.72
CA GLN A 367 9.81 -1.43 -11.27
C GLN A 367 9.11 -0.09 -11.00
N VAL A 368 7.79 -0.08 -10.98
CA VAL A 368 6.99 1.13 -10.77
C VAL A 368 6.11 0.99 -9.52
N LYS A 369 6.52 1.62 -8.44
CA LYS A 369 5.91 1.58 -7.12
C LYS A 369 6.47 2.68 -6.23
N ARG A 370 5.83 2.96 -5.07
CA ARG A 370 6.40 3.89 -4.09
C ARG A 370 7.87 3.54 -3.81
N ILE A 371 8.71 4.54 -3.70
CA ILE A 371 10.12 4.32 -3.35
C ILE A 371 10.21 4.11 -1.84
N HIS A 372 10.68 2.93 -1.46
CA HIS A 372 10.85 2.54 -0.07
C HIS A 372 11.93 1.46 0.04
N GLU A 373 12.71 1.47 1.11
CA GLU A 373 13.83 0.53 1.28
C GLU A 373 13.37 -0.92 1.25
N TYR A 374 12.21 -1.27 1.84
CA TYR A 374 11.71 -2.65 1.82
C TYR A 374 11.35 -3.16 0.42
N LYS A 375 11.01 -2.26 -0.53
CA LYS A 375 10.72 -2.60 -1.94
C LYS A 375 11.98 -2.80 -2.76
N ARG A 376 13.12 -2.51 -2.18
CA ARG A 376 14.49 -2.78 -2.65
C ARG A 376 14.81 -2.24 -4.05
N GLN A 377 14.32 -1.04 -4.42
CA GLN A 377 14.76 -0.36 -5.65
C GLN A 377 16.29 -0.28 -5.71
N MET A 378 16.94 -0.17 -4.54
CA MET A 378 18.40 -0.16 -4.46
C MET A 378 19.03 -1.47 -4.96
N LEU A 379 18.44 -2.64 -4.63
CA LEU A 379 18.91 -3.92 -5.16
C LEU A 379 18.85 -3.94 -6.70
N ASN A 380 17.80 -3.38 -7.30
CA ASN A 380 17.70 -3.22 -8.74
C ASN A 380 18.80 -2.30 -9.30
N VAL A 381 19.06 -1.16 -8.66
CA VAL A 381 20.15 -0.25 -9.04
C VAL A 381 21.52 -0.95 -9.00
N LEU A 382 21.80 -1.69 -7.94
CA LEU A 382 23.05 -2.46 -7.82
C LEU A 382 23.20 -3.46 -8.97
N HIS A 383 22.13 -4.17 -9.34
CA HIS A 383 22.14 -5.06 -10.49
C HIS A 383 22.34 -4.30 -11.82
N ILE A 384 21.69 -3.15 -12.01
CA ILE A 384 21.85 -2.34 -13.23
C ILE A 384 23.31 -1.94 -13.41
N ILE A 385 23.98 -1.50 -12.35
CA ILE A 385 25.40 -1.15 -12.39
C ILE A 385 26.27 -2.38 -12.65
N ALA A 386 25.99 -3.51 -11.98
CA ALA A 386 26.70 -4.76 -12.20
C ALA A 386 26.60 -5.22 -13.66
N ARG A 387 25.40 -5.15 -14.25
CA ARG A 387 25.18 -5.45 -15.67
C ARG A 387 25.94 -4.49 -16.59
N TYR A 388 25.92 -3.19 -16.30
CA TYR A 388 26.69 -2.18 -17.03
C TYR A 388 28.18 -2.54 -17.06
N ASN A 389 28.77 -2.85 -15.91
CA ASN A 389 30.16 -3.24 -15.79
C ASN A 389 30.48 -4.51 -16.58
N GLU A 390 29.62 -5.51 -16.51
CA GLU A 390 29.80 -6.77 -17.21
C GLU A 390 29.70 -6.58 -18.73
N MET A 391 28.82 -5.72 -19.21
CA MET A 391 28.73 -5.37 -20.64
C MET A 391 29.97 -4.64 -21.14
N LEU A 392 30.59 -3.79 -20.32
CA LEU A 392 31.84 -3.11 -20.67
C LEU A 392 33.04 -4.05 -20.67
N ALA A 393 33.07 -5.01 -19.74
CA ALA A 393 34.14 -6.00 -19.65
C ALA A 393 34.05 -7.05 -20.77
N HIS A 394 32.87 -7.33 -21.29
CA HIS A 394 32.58 -8.35 -22.28
C HIS A 394 31.72 -7.81 -23.43
N PRO A 395 32.22 -6.83 -24.22
CA PRO A 395 31.45 -6.20 -25.28
C PRO A 395 31.17 -7.15 -26.47
N GLU A 396 31.90 -8.24 -26.56
CA GLU A 396 31.78 -9.28 -27.56
C GLU A 396 30.60 -10.23 -27.35
N LYS A 397 30.06 -10.31 -26.12
CA LYS A 397 28.92 -11.18 -25.84
C LYS A 397 27.65 -10.66 -26.52
N ASP A 398 26.80 -11.59 -26.92
CA ASP A 398 25.48 -11.29 -27.44
C ASP A 398 24.53 -10.92 -26.29
N TRP A 399 24.59 -9.65 -25.86
CA TRP A 399 23.78 -9.11 -24.79
C TRP A 399 22.34 -8.87 -25.26
N GLN A 400 21.37 -9.40 -24.52
CA GLN A 400 19.98 -9.05 -24.72
C GLN A 400 19.77 -7.55 -24.47
N PRO A 401 19.33 -6.78 -25.50
CA PRO A 401 18.99 -5.37 -25.30
C PRO A 401 17.92 -5.21 -24.21
N ARG A 402 18.14 -4.28 -23.27
CA ARG A 402 17.28 -4.13 -22.10
C ARG A 402 17.06 -2.67 -21.74
N VAL A 403 15.83 -2.36 -21.35
CA VAL A 403 15.41 -1.05 -20.83
C VAL A 403 14.88 -1.24 -19.43
N PHE A 404 15.58 -0.69 -18.45
CA PHE A 404 15.07 -0.60 -17.07
C PHE A 404 14.22 0.64 -16.91
N ILE A 405 12.97 0.44 -16.51
CA ILE A 405 11.99 1.51 -16.30
C ILE A 405 11.61 1.55 -14.83
N LEU A 406 12.03 2.62 -14.15
CA LEU A 406 11.71 2.86 -12.76
C LEU A 406 10.78 4.07 -12.66
N ALA A 407 9.86 4.03 -11.71
CA ALA A 407 9.02 5.17 -11.37
C ALA A 407 8.46 5.01 -9.96
N GLY A 408 8.19 6.12 -9.29
CA GLY A 408 7.60 6.11 -7.97
C GLY A 408 7.79 7.44 -7.26
N LYS A 409 6.99 7.64 -6.22
CA LYS A 409 7.09 8.82 -5.35
C LYS A 409 7.65 8.38 -4.01
N ALA A 410 8.52 9.22 -3.42
CA ALA A 410 8.97 9.10 -2.05
C ALA A 410 8.09 9.94 -1.11
N ALA A 411 7.92 9.52 0.13
CA ALA A 411 7.35 10.37 1.17
C ALA A 411 8.24 11.62 1.35
N SER A 412 7.63 12.76 1.71
CA SER A 412 8.32 14.06 1.75
C SER A 412 9.49 14.10 2.73
N ALA A 413 9.37 13.39 3.85
CA ALA A 413 10.43 13.29 4.88
C ALA A 413 11.43 12.14 4.64
N TYR A 414 11.21 11.25 3.66
CA TYR A 414 12.00 10.04 3.50
C TYR A 414 13.30 10.28 2.74
N TYR A 415 14.35 10.67 3.45
CA TYR A 415 15.65 11.03 2.88
C TYR A 415 16.28 9.90 2.04
N ALA A 416 16.36 8.67 2.57
CA ALA A 416 16.97 7.54 1.87
C ALA A 416 16.27 7.24 0.53
N ALA A 417 14.92 7.31 0.51
CA ALA A 417 14.15 7.12 -0.72
C ALA A 417 14.43 8.22 -1.77
N LYS A 418 14.59 9.48 -1.33
CA LYS A 418 14.95 10.58 -2.23
C LYS A 418 16.37 10.43 -2.79
N GLN A 419 17.32 9.99 -1.97
CA GLN A 419 18.67 9.69 -2.43
C GLN A 419 18.70 8.51 -3.42
N THR A 420 17.86 7.51 -3.21
CA THR A 420 17.71 6.39 -4.17
C THR A 420 17.21 6.88 -5.52
N ILE A 421 16.19 7.78 -5.55
CA ILE A 421 15.71 8.40 -6.80
C ILE A 421 16.84 9.16 -7.49
N ARG A 422 17.62 9.93 -6.73
CA ARG A 422 18.73 10.70 -7.27
C ARG A 422 19.80 9.78 -7.88
N LEU A 423 20.17 8.71 -7.17
CA LEU A 423 21.14 7.72 -7.68
C LEU A 423 20.65 7.04 -8.96
N ILE A 424 19.36 6.66 -9.04
CA ILE A 424 18.78 6.10 -10.26
C ILE A 424 18.98 7.06 -11.45
N ASN A 425 18.75 8.36 -11.27
CA ASN A 425 18.92 9.35 -12.34
C ASN A 425 20.39 9.58 -12.70
N ASP A 426 21.30 9.60 -11.73
CA ASP A 426 22.72 9.75 -11.98
C ASP A 426 23.29 8.53 -12.72
N VAL A 427 22.90 7.31 -12.33
CA VAL A 427 23.24 6.06 -13.02
C VAL A 427 22.66 6.05 -14.43
N ALA A 428 21.41 6.47 -14.59
CA ALA A 428 20.75 6.58 -15.90
C ALA A 428 21.50 7.55 -16.82
N ASN A 429 21.93 8.69 -16.31
CA ASN A 429 22.69 9.67 -17.08
C ASN A 429 24.01 9.11 -17.60
N VAL A 430 24.76 8.39 -16.77
CA VAL A 430 26.02 7.76 -17.19
C VAL A 430 25.76 6.67 -18.24
N ILE A 431 24.86 5.74 -17.96
CA ILE A 431 24.60 4.57 -18.82
C ILE A 431 24.01 4.99 -20.18
N ASN A 432 23.05 5.91 -20.16
CA ASN A 432 22.34 6.31 -21.39
C ASN A 432 23.22 7.07 -22.38
N ASN A 433 24.30 7.71 -21.89
CA ASN A 433 25.25 8.48 -22.71
C ASN A 433 26.54 7.69 -23.05
N ASP A 434 26.68 6.45 -22.60
CA ASP A 434 27.85 5.65 -22.89
C ASP A 434 27.71 4.96 -24.27
N GLU A 435 28.44 5.49 -25.27
CA GLU A 435 28.42 5.00 -26.64
C GLU A 435 28.93 3.56 -26.77
N ARG A 436 29.78 3.07 -25.84
CA ARG A 436 30.30 1.70 -25.83
C ARG A 436 29.20 0.66 -25.74
N LEU A 437 28.07 1.00 -25.12
CA LEU A 437 26.91 0.12 -25.02
C LEU A 437 26.09 0.02 -26.31
N LYS A 438 26.32 0.90 -27.29
CA LYS A 438 25.56 0.95 -28.55
C LYS A 438 24.04 0.95 -28.37
N GLY A 439 23.55 1.58 -27.32
CA GLY A 439 22.12 1.67 -26.98
C GLY A 439 21.48 0.38 -26.43
N ARG A 440 22.26 -0.71 -26.24
CA ARG A 440 21.72 -2.01 -25.76
C ARG A 440 21.28 -2.02 -24.31
N LEU A 441 21.66 -1.01 -23.52
CA LEU A 441 21.22 -0.82 -22.15
C LEU A 441 20.73 0.62 -22.00
N LYS A 442 19.51 0.77 -21.51
CA LYS A 442 18.91 2.07 -21.17
C LYS A 442 18.28 2.01 -19.79
N VAL A 443 18.33 3.10 -19.06
CA VAL A 443 17.72 3.27 -17.75
C VAL A 443 16.86 4.52 -17.77
N VAL A 444 15.61 4.42 -17.34
CA VAL A 444 14.66 5.53 -17.37
C VAL A 444 13.95 5.62 -16.01
N PHE A 445 13.98 6.80 -15.40
CA PHE A 445 13.11 7.14 -14.28
C PHE A 445 11.98 8.03 -14.78
N ILE A 446 10.74 7.52 -14.78
CA ILE A 446 9.56 8.28 -15.22
C ILE A 446 9.03 9.07 -14.02
N PRO A 447 9.07 10.43 -14.07
CA PRO A 447 8.63 11.25 -12.96
C PRO A 447 7.11 11.26 -12.81
N ASN A 448 6.64 11.66 -11.63
CA ASN A 448 5.23 11.88 -11.32
C ASN A 448 4.33 10.66 -11.56
N TYR A 449 4.81 9.46 -11.20
CA TYR A 449 4.04 8.21 -11.34
C TYR A 449 2.61 8.34 -10.79
N SER A 450 1.64 7.93 -11.58
CA SER A 450 0.20 8.07 -11.32
C SER A 450 -0.58 6.93 -11.95
N VAL A 451 -1.88 6.84 -11.67
CA VAL A 451 -2.77 5.85 -12.31
C VAL A 451 -2.74 5.97 -13.83
N SER A 452 -2.72 7.18 -14.37
CA SER A 452 -2.66 7.41 -15.83
C SER A 452 -1.37 6.86 -16.44
N LEU A 453 -0.22 7.09 -15.78
CA LEU A 453 1.06 6.52 -16.22
C LEU A 453 1.10 5.00 -16.03
N ALA A 454 0.52 4.47 -14.97
CA ALA A 454 0.43 3.03 -14.77
C ALA A 454 -0.33 2.34 -15.92
N GLN A 455 -1.42 2.94 -16.42
CA GLN A 455 -2.18 2.43 -17.56
C GLN A 455 -1.37 2.40 -18.88
N LEU A 456 -0.35 3.24 -19.00
CA LEU A 456 0.56 3.24 -20.15
C LEU A 456 1.73 2.26 -19.97
N ILE A 457 2.31 2.22 -18.77
CA ILE A 457 3.53 1.44 -18.46
C ILE A 457 3.22 -0.05 -18.36
N ILE A 458 2.17 -0.42 -17.63
CA ILE A 458 1.86 -1.82 -17.31
C ILE A 458 1.66 -2.69 -18.56
N PRO A 459 0.89 -2.28 -19.59
CA PRO A 459 0.72 -3.09 -20.80
C PRO A 459 2.02 -3.28 -21.61
N ALA A 460 2.98 -2.36 -21.46
CA ALA A 460 4.25 -2.38 -22.19
C ALA A 460 5.36 -3.23 -21.53
N ALA A 461 5.18 -3.63 -20.27
CA ALA A 461 6.19 -4.35 -19.52
C ALA A 461 6.36 -5.81 -20.00
N ASP A 462 7.61 -6.26 -20.07
CA ASP A 462 7.96 -7.67 -20.24
C ASP A 462 8.24 -8.34 -18.89
N ILE A 463 8.95 -7.64 -17.98
CA ILE A 463 9.24 -8.07 -16.60
C ILE A 463 8.59 -7.10 -15.62
N SER A 464 8.03 -7.67 -14.58
CA SER A 464 7.47 -7.01 -13.41
C SER A 464 8.35 -7.28 -12.20
N GLU A 465 9.06 -6.26 -11.72
CA GLU A 465 9.95 -6.33 -10.56
C GLU A 465 9.15 -6.28 -9.25
N GLN A 466 9.11 -7.42 -8.54
CA GLN A 466 8.39 -7.63 -7.29
C GLN A 466 9.35 -8.18 -6.21
N ILE A 467 10.39 -7.40 -5.94
CA ILE A 467 11.63 -7.81 -5.27
C ILE A 467 11.74 -7.38 -3.81
N SER A 468 10.63 -7.15 -3.12
CA SER A 468 10.62 -6.86 -1.68
C SER A 468 11.32 -7.98 -0.89
N LEU A 469 11.84 -7.65 0.30
CA LEU A 469 12.34 -8.68 1.20
C LEU A 469 11.18 -9.59 1.64
N ALA A 470 11.36 -10.90 1.62
CA ALA A 470 10.30 -11.83 2.01
C ALA A 470 9.78 -11.52 3.44
N GLY A 471 8.46 -11.46 3.57
CA GLY A 471 7.77 -11.08 4.80
C GLY A 471 7.54 -9.58 4.99
N THR A 472 7.75 -8.74 3.97
CA THR A 472 7.58 -7.28 4.11
C THR A 472 6.44 -6.69 3.26
N GLU A 473 6.22 -7.18 2.04
CA GLU A 473 5.10 -6.74 1.20
C GLU A 473 3.85 -7.58 1.54
N ALA A 474 2.86 -7.00 2.14
CA ALA A 474 1.66 -7.71 2.58
C ALA A 474 0.93 -8.45 1.43
N SER A 475 0.85 -7.86 0.27
CA SER A 475 0.26 -8.44 -0.93
C SER A 475 0.94 -7.93 -2.20
N GLY A 476 0.99 -6.61 -2.37
CA GLY A 476 1.13 -6.00 -3.67
C GLY A 476 -0.15 -6.14 -4.50
N THR A 477 -0.35 -5.24 -5.44
CA THR A 477 -1.39 -5.33 -6.47
C THR A 477 -0.84 -5.02 -7.86
N SER A 478 0.33 -4.39 -7.94
CA SER A 478 1.00 -4.18 -9.23
C SER A 478 1.41 -5.51 -9.87
N ASN A 479 1.85 -6.49 -9.09
CA ASN A 479 2.14 -7.86 -9.54
C ASN A 479 0.95 -8.46 -10.32
N MET A 480 -0.27 -8.37 -9.79
CA MET A 480 -1.50 -8.84 -10.45
C MET A 480 -1.80 -8.08 -11.75
N LYS A 481 -1.64 -6.75 -11.74
CA LYS A 481 -1.87 -5.89 -12.92
C LYS A 481 -0.91 -6.21 -14.05
N PHE A 482 0.37 -6.39 -13.73
CA PHE A 482 1.41 -6.74 -14.68
C PHE A 482 1.18 -8.14 -15.28
N ALA A 483 0.93 -9.15 -14.45
CA ALA A 483 0.67 -10.51 -14.90
C ALA A 483 -0.60 -10.59 -15.78
N LEU A 484 -1.67 -9.89 -15.41
CA LEU A 484 -2.89 -9.79 -16.22
C LEU A 484 -2.63 -9.16 -17.61
N ASN A 485 -1.60 -8.32 -17.74
CA ASN A 485 -1.14 -7.74 -19.00
C ASN A 485 0.04 -8.51 -19.64
N GLY A 486 0.34 -9.70 -19.13
CA GLY A 486 1.31 -10.62 -19.72
C GLY A 486 2.78 -10.31 -19.40
N ALA A 487 3.08 -9.50 -18.40
CA ALA A 487 4.45 -9.40 -17.89
C ALA A 487 4.74 -10.58 -16.96
N LEU A 488 5.95 -11.14 -17.05
CA LEU A 488 6.41 -12.18 -16.15
C LEU A 488 6.92 -11.54 -14.86
N THR A 489 6.57 -12.11 -13.73
CA THR A 489 7.06 -11.63 -12.45
C THR A 489 8.48 -12.12 -12.20
N LEU A 490 9.39 -11.20 -11.87
CA LEU A 490 10.66 -11.48 -11.21
C LEU A 490 10.52 -11.02 -9.76
N GLY A 491 10.51 -11.93 -8.82
CA GLY A 491 10.18 -11.59 -7.45
C GLY A 491 10.67 -12.58 -6.41
N THR A 492 10.42 -12.22 -5.17
CA THR A 492 10.64 -13.05 -3.99
C THR A 492 9.37 -13.79 -3.59
N LEU A 493 9.49 -14.79 -2.72
CA LEU A 493 8.35 -15.45 -2.09
C LEU A 493 7.75 -14.56 -1.01
N ASP A 494 7.08 -13.49 -1.45
CA ASP A 494 6.50 -12.45 -0.60
C ASP A 494 5.13 -12.00 -1.14
N GLY A 495 4.22 -11.66 -0.24
CA GLY A 495 2.89 -11.19 -0.58
C GLY A 495 2.16 -12.10 -1.56
N ALA A 496 1.46 -11.51 -2.51
CA ALA A 496 0.70 -12.25 -3.52
C ALA A 496 1.58 -12.90 -4.61
N ASN A 497 2.90 -12.70 -4.62
CA ASN A 497 3.79 -13.40 -5.55
C ASN A 497 3.70 -14.92 -5.35
N VAL A 498 3.50 -15.38 -4.11
CA VAL A 498 3.33 -16.82 -3.79
C VAL A 498 2.10 -17.36 -4.50
N GLU A 499 0.96 -16.68 -4.36
CA GLU A 499 -0.29 -17.11 -5.00
C GLU A 499 -0.25 -16.93 -6.53
N ILE A 500 0.54 -15.98 -7.07
CA ILE A 500 0.79 -15.89 -8.51
C ILE A 500 1.58 -17.12 -8.98
N LEU A 501 2.64 -17.50 -8.26
CA LEU A 501 3.41 -18.70 -8.55
C LEU A 501 2.52 -19.96 -8.60
N ASP A 502 1.65 -20.11 -7.59
CA ASP A 502 0.69 -21.24 -7.51
C ASP A 502 -0.25 -21.30 -8.73
N ASN A 503 -0.65 -20.13 -9.26
CA ASN A 503 -1.57 -20.05 -10.39
C ASN A 503 -0.89 -20.20 -11.75
N VAL A 504 0.32 -19.64 -11.94
CA VAL A 504 0.99 -19.65 -13.25
C VAL A 504 1.96 -20.83 -13.41
N GLY A 505 2.49 -21.38 -12.33
CA GLY A 505 3.50 -22.43 -12.32
C GLY A 505 4.93 -21.91 -12.41
N GLU A 506 5.89 -22.69 -11.92
CA GLU A 506 7.31 -22.34 -11.78
C GLU A 506 7.97 -21.95 -13.12
N ASP A 507 7.54 -22.55 -14.22
CA ASP A 507 8.09 -22.26 -15.55
C ASP A 507 7.75 -20.86 -16.07
N HIS A 508 6.81 -20.14 -15.44
CA HIS A 508 6.26 -18.88 -15.95
C HIS A 508 6.50 -17.67 -15.05
N ILE A 509 7.36 -17.84 -14.04
CA ILE A 509 7.75 -16.83 -13.06
C ILE A 509 9.23 -17.00 -12.72
N PHE A 510 9.89 -15.94 -12.27
CA PHE A 510 11.27 -15.99 -11.79
C PHE A 510 11.30 -15.69 -10.31
N ILE A 511 11.65 -16.68 -9.49
CA ILE A 511 11.75 -16.55 -8.03
C ILE A 511 13.21 -16.55 -7.62
N PHE A 512 13.55 -15.65 -6.68
CA PHE A 512 14.90 -15.55 -6.11
C PHE A 512 14.83 -15.13 -4.64
N GLY A 513 15.98 -15.14 -3.98
CA GLY A 513 16.17 -14.59 -2.65
C GLY A 513 15.75 -15.53 -1.51
N ASN A 514 16.01 -15.08 -0.30
CA ASN A 514 15.71 -15.83 0.91
C ASN A 514 14.21 -15.89 1.18
N THR A 515 13.75 -17.02 1.74
CA THR A 515 12.38 -17.15 2.29
C THR A 515 12.26 -16.39 3.60
N VAL A 516 11.02 -16.24 4.13
CA VAL A 516 10.77 -15.60 5.43
C VAL A 516 11.58 -16.27 6.54
N GLU A 517 11.62 -17.59 6.57
CA GLU A 517 12.33 -18.38 7.58
C GLU A 517 13.85 -18.13 7.50
N GLN A 518 14.40 -18.04 6.29
CA GLN A 518 15.83 -17.75 6.06
C GLN A 518 16.18 -16.30 6.44
N VAL A 519 15.30 -15.34 6.11
CA VAL A 519 15.45 -13.93 6.53
C VAL A 519 15.52 -13.83 8.05
N GLU A 520 14.61 -14.50 8.76
CA GLU A 520 14.58 -14.48 10.23
C GLU A 520 15.76 -15.28 10.85
N ALA A 521 16.20 -16.35 10.20
CA ALA A 521 17.39 -17.08 10.63
C ALA A 521 18.64 -16.20 10.55
N LEU A 522 18.86 -15.52 9.42
CA LEU A 522 19.97 -14.58 9.26
C LEU A 522 19.95 -13.45 10.31
N ARG A 523 18.77 -12.93 10.64
CA ARG A 523 18.63 -11.91 11.70
C ARG A 523 19.04 -12.45 13.07
N ARG A 524 18.60 -13.65 13.42
CA ARG A 524 18.94 -14.30 14.71
C ARG A 524 20.41 -14.65 14.82
N GLU A 525 21.04 -15.05 13.72
CA GLU A 525 22.47 -15.40 13.65
C GLU A 525 23.38 -14.18 13.61
N GLY A 526 22.80 -12.98 13.44
CA GLY A 526 23.53 -11.73 13.37
C GLY A 526 24.02 -11.42 11.96
N TYR A 527 23.09 -11.11 11.05
CA TYR A 527 23.39 -10.71 9.68
C TYR A 527 24.43 -9.58 9.63
N ARG A 528 25.48 -9.80 8.85
CA ARG A 528 26.59 -8.86 8.66
C ARG A 528 26.72 -8.50 7.19
N PRO A 529 26.12 -7.41 6.72
CA PRO A 529 26.15 -7.04 5.28
C PRO A 529 27.57 -6.80 4.77
N PHE A 530 28.47 -6.32 5.60
CA PHE A 530 29.86 -6.09 5.23
C PHE A 530 30.58 -7.37 4.78
N ASP A 531 30.26 -8.54 5.33
CA ASP A 531 30.82 -9.81 4.92
C ASP A 531 30.41 -10.17 3.48
N TYR A 532 29.16 -9.90 3.08
CA TYR A 532 28.69 -10.07 1.69
C TYR A 532 29.41 -9.13 0.72
N TYR A 533 29.56 -7.86 1.11
CA TYR A 533 30.35 -6.88 0.34
C TYR A 533 31.79 -7.34 0.13
N GLN A 534 32.46 -7.87 1.18
CA GLN A 534 33.85 -8.33 1.07
C GLN A 534 33.99 -9.59 0.19
N ASN A 535 33.05 -10.52 0.26
CA ASN A 535 33.15 -11.84 -0.34
C ASN A 535 32.58 -11.92 -1.76
N ASP A 536 31.80 -10.93 -2.20
CA ASP A 536 31.27 -10.85 -3.58
C ASP A 536 31.99 -9.74 -4.35
N GLU A 537 32.83 -10.13 -5.28
CA GLU A 537 33.66 -9.21 -6.07
C GLU A 537 32.81 -8.25 -6.92
N GLN A 538 31.71 -8.74 -7.51
CA GLN A 538 30.84 -7.93 -8.34
C GLN A 538 30.07 -6.90 -7.50
N LEU A 539 29.54 -7.31 -6.34
CA LEU A 539 28.88 -6.41 -5.39
C LEU A 539 29.88 -5.34 -4.89
N ARG A 540 31.10 -5.78 -4.52
CA ARG A 540 32.14 -4.87 -4.04
C ARG A 540 32.47 -3.80 -5.07
N GLU A 541 32.71 -4.19 -6.34
CA GLU A 541 33.02 -3.20 -7.39
C GLU A 541 31.88 -2.19 -7.59
N VAL A 542 30.62 -2.65 -7.59
CA VAL A 542 29.46 -1.78 -7.71
C VAL A 542 29.40 -0.76 -6.56
N ILE A 543 29.59 -1.22 -5.34
CA ILE A 543 29.57 -0.38 -4.15
C ILE A 543 30.73 0.61 -4.17
N ASP A 544 31.94 0.16 -4.52
CA ASP A 544 33.13 1.01 -4.62
C ASP A 544 33.00 2.09 -5.69
N GLN A 545 32.37 1.81 -6.83
CA GLN A 545 32.08 2.79 -7.86
C GLN A 545 31.17 3.91 -7.36
N ILE A 546 30.12 3.55 -6.61
CA ILE A 546 29.22 4.56 -6.04
C ILE A 546 29.98 5.42 -5.00
N ILE A 547 30.83 4.80 -4.17
CA ILE A 547 31.64 5.51 -3.17
C ILE A 547 32.69 6.42 -3.83
N ARG A 548 33.34 5.98 -4.91
CA ARG A 548 34.29 6.82 -5.66
C ARG A 548 33.63 8.00 -6.36
N GLY A 549 32.31 8.00 -6.49
CA GLY A 549 31.55 9.05 -7.20
C GLY A 549 31.55 8.87 -8.72
N ASP A 550 31.74 7.64 -9.24
CA ASP A 550 31.75 7.38 -10.68
C ASP A 550 30.45 7.80 -11.38
N PHE A 551 29.34 7.81 -10.63
CA PHE A 551 28.02 8.29 -11.09
C PHE A 551 27.70 9.72 -10.68
N SER A 552 28.53 10.35 -9.84
CA SER A 552 28.35 11.72 -9.36
C SER A 552 29.67 12.48 -9.28
N PRO A 553 30.40 12.65 -10.40
CA PRO A 553 31.76 13.17 -10.38
C PRO A 553 31.89 14.61 -9.86
N GLU A 554 30.82 15.42 -9.98
CA GLU A 554 30.78 16.78 -9.45
C GLU A 554 30.64 16.83 -7.90
N GLU A 555 30.13 15.74 -7.30
CA GLU A 555 29.92 15.60 -5.87
C GLU A 555 30.19 14.14 -5.44
N PRO A 556 31.46 13.69 -5.40
CA PRO A 556 31.81 12.27 -5.19
C PRO A 556 31.22 11.66 -3.90
N ASN A 557 31.11 12.46 -2.84
CA ASN A 557 30.61 12.00 -1.53
C ASN A 557 29.07 11.94 -1.41
N ARG A 558 28.34 12.26 -2.50
CA ARG A 558 26.87 12.40 -2.51
C ARG A 558 26.14 11.23 -1.88
N TYR A 559 26.60 10.02 -2.12
CA TYR A 559 25.95 8.78 -1.72
C TYR A 559 26.63 8.06 -0.55
N HIS A 560 27.67 8.63 0.06
CA HIS A 560 28.41 7.98 1.14
C HIS A 560 27.49 7.53 2.28
N SER A 561 26.61 8.41 2.76
CA SER A 561 25.69 8.06 3.85
C SER A 561 24.73 6.93 3.49
N LEU A 562 24.19 6.94 2.26
CA LEU A 562 23.31 5.89 1.76
C LEU A 562 24.03 4.53 1.69
N ILE A 563 25.24 4.52 1.15
CA ILE A 563 26.04 3.29 1.00
C ILE A 563 26.56 2.78 2.34
N GLN A 564 26.98 3.66 3.25
CA GLN A 564 27.37 3.24 4.61
C GLN A 564 26.17 2.58 5.33
N GLY A 565 24.96 3.10 5.14
CA GLY A 565 23.75 2.46 5.65
C GLY A 565 23.61 1.02 5.16
N LEU A 566 23.87 0.75 3.87
CA LEU A 566 23.83 -0.60 3.32
C LEU A 566 24.99 -1.47 3.81
N GLN A 567 26.23 -0.96 3.84
CA GLN A 567 27.41 -1.74 4.25
C GLN A 567 27.36 -2.22 5.70
N TYR A 568 26.70 -1.46 6.60
CA TYR A 568 26.74 -1.75 8.04
C TYR A 568 25.38 -2.11 8.64
N HIS A 569 24.27 -1.76 7.98
CA HIS A 569 22.95 -1.96 8.55
C HIS A 569 22.02 -2.80 7.67
N ASP A 570 22.01 -2.59 6.35
CA ASP A 570 21.20 -3.32 5.33
C ASP A 570 20.00 -4.10 5.91
N TYR A 571 19.12 -3.41 6.60
CA TYR A 571 18.00 -4.01 7.35
C TYR A 571 17.14 -4.93 6.46
N TYR A 572 17.06 -4.59 5.17
CA TYR A 572 16.28 -5.35 4.18
C TYR A 572 17.12 -6.35 3.38
N GLN A 573 18.30 -6.73 3.87
CA GLN A 573 19.12 -7.85 3.38
C GLN A 573 19.34 -7.84 1.86
N SER A 574 19.52 -6.65 1.27
CA SER A 574 19.74 -6.49 -0.16
C SER A 574 21.04 -7.17 -0.61
N PHE A 575 22.09 -7.14 0.21
CA PHE A 575 23.36 -7.77 -0.11
C PHE A 575 23.27 -9.29 -0.03
N ALA A 576 22.50 -9.85 0.91
CA ALA A 576 22.32 -11.29 1.02
C ALA A 576 21.62 -11.89 -0.22
N ASP A 577 20.67 -11.16 -0.81
CA ASP A 577 19.93 -11.61 -1.99
C ASP A 577 20.57 -11.18 -3.32
N PHE A 578 21.64 -10.37 -3.32
CA PHE A 578 22.22 -9.80 -4.54
C PHE A 578 22.62 -10.86 -5.55
N ARG A 579 23.34 -11.91 -5.13
CA ARG A 579 23.83 -12.94 -6.04
C ARG A 579 22.68 -13.73 -6.68
N SER A 580 21.69 -14.14 -5.88
CA SER A 580 20.53 -14.86 -6.41
C SER A 580 19.69 -13.99 -7.36
N TYR A 581 19.62 -12.68 -7.11
CA TYR A 581 18.96 -11.73 -7.99
C TYR A 581 19.68 -11.59 -9.33
N VAL A 582 21.01 -11.47 -9.33
CA VAL A 582 21.82 -11.43 -10.56
C VAL A 582 21.61 -12.70 -11.40
N GLU A 583 21.59 -13.87 -10.78
CA GLU A 583 21.37 -15.13 -11.50
C GLU A 583 19.94 -15.23 -12.06
N ALA A 584 18.93 -14.79 -11.31
CA ALA A 584 17.56 -14.72 -11.82
C ALA A 584 17.45 -13.78 -13.03
N GLN A 585 18.13 -12.65 -13.01
CA GLN A 585 18.19 -11.70 -14.12
C GLN A 585 18.85 -12.29 -15.38
N LYS A 586 19.88 -13.13 -15.22
CA LYS A 586 20.49 -13.89 -16.35
C LYS A 586 19.52 -14.93 -16.91
N ALA A 587 18.74 -15.59 -16.05
CA ALA A 587 17.71 -16.52 -16.49
C ALA A 587 16.60 -15.83 -17.30
N VAL A 588 16.24 -14.59 -16.93
CA VAL A 588 15.32 -13.75 -17.72
C VAL A 588 15.87 -13.50 -19.12
N ASP A 589 17.12 -13.05 -19.25
CA ASP A 589 17.74 -12.81 -20.56
C ASP A 589 17.73 -14.07 -21.43
N LYS A 590 18.14 -15.20 -20.85
CA LYS A 590 18.19 -16.49 -21.56
C LYS A 590 16.81 -16.92 -22.08
N LYS A 591 15.78 -16.76 -21.26
CA LYS A 591 14.41 -17.12 -21.66
C LYS A 591 13.85 -16.17 -22.70
N TYR A 592 14.16 -14.86 -22.62
CA TYR A 592 13.68 -13.85 -23.57
C TYR A 592 14.24 -14.04 -24.98
N GLN A 593 15.42 -14.61 -25.12
CA GLN A 593 16.03 -14.94 -26.42
C GLN A 593 15.20 -15.95 -27.22
N ASP A 594 14.48 -16.87 -26.53
CA ASP A 594 13.51 -17.75 -27.16
C ASP A 594 12.13 -17.09 -27.16
N ARG A 595 11.80 -16.40 -28.24
CA ARG A 595 10.58 -15.60 -28.37
C ARG A 595 9.30 -16.43 -28.27
N ASP A 596 9.31 -17.67 -28.77
CA ASP A 596 8.15 -18.54 -28.71
C ASP A 596 7.87 -19.01 -27.28
N VAL A 597 8.92 -19.39 -26.54
CA VAL A 597 8.83 -19.73 -25.11
C VAL A 597 8.40 -18.53 -24.27
N TRP A 598 8.93 -17.33 -24.60
CA TRP A 598 8.56 -16.10 -23.90
C TRP A 598 7.08 -15.77 -24.06
N ILE A 599 6.58 -15.77 -25.30
CA ILE A 599 5.16 -15.47 -25.58
C ILE A 599 4.25 -16.53 -24.98
N ALA A 600 4.64 -17.81 -24.98
CA ALA A 600 3.89 -18.85 -24.30
C ALA A 600 3.76 -18.53 -22.79
N SER A 601 4.86 -18.14 -22.13
CA SER A 601 4.84 -17.74 -20.72
C SER A 601 4.05 -16.45 -20.47
N THR A 602 4.10 -15.48 -21.38
CA THR A 602 3.25 -14.27 -21.36
C THR A 602 1.76 -14.64 -21.33
N ILE A 603 1.34 -15.57 -22.19
CA ILE A 603 -0.05 -16.03 -22.26
C ILE A 603 -0.43 -16.78 -20.99
N GLN A 604 0.44 -17.68 -20.49
CA GLN A 604 0.17 -18.41 -19.23
C GLN A 604 -0.02 -17.47 -18.05
N ASN A 605 0.76 -16.38 -17.95
CA ASN A 605 0.52 -15.36 -16.93
C ASN A 605 -0.88 -14.74 -17.07
N MET A 606 -1.26 -14.29 -18.26
CA MET A 606 -2.58 -13.66 -18.47
C MET A 606 -3.74 -14.60 -18.12
N VAL A 607 -3.76 -15.81 -18.67
CA VAL A 607 -4.94 -16.69 -18.59
C VAL A 607 -5.17 -17.28 -17.19
N ASN A 608 -4.15 -17.25 -16.33
CA ASN A 608 -4.23 -17.75 -14.96
C ASN A 608 -4.49 -16.65 -13.92
N MET A 609 -4.79 -15.39 -14.33
CA MET A 609 -5.06 -14.29 -13.40
C MET A 609 -6.53 -14.19 -12.97
N GLY A 610 -7.38 -15.15 -13.29
CA GLY A 610 -8.80 -15.13 -12.96
C GLY A 610 -9.09 -14.96 -11.46
N PHE A 611 -8.29 -15.58 -10.60
CA PHE A 611 -8.40 -15.48 -9.15
C PHE A 611 -8.19 -14.04 -8.64
N PHE A 612 -7.33 -13.25 -9.27
CA PHE A 612 -6.94 -11.92 -8.79
C PHE A 612 -7.92 -10.80 -9.20
N SER A 613 -9.21 -11.11 -9.17
CA SER A 613 -10.31 -10.18 -9.43
C SER A 613 -10.71 -9.41 -8.17
N SER A 614 -10.86 -8.09 -8.28
CA SER A 614 -11.44 -7.27 -7.20
C SER A 614 -12.90 -7.65 -6.92
N ASP A 615 -13.63 -8.16 -7.91
CA ASP A 615 -15.01 -8.62 -7.72
C ASP A 615 -15.06 -9.84 -6.80
N ARG A 616 -14.17 -10.84 -7.01
CA ARG A 616 -14.00 -11.97 -6.10
C ARG A 616 -13.65 -11.49 -4.69
N THR A 617 -12.67 -10.58 -4.58
CA THR A 617 -12.22 -10.02 -3.29
C THR A 617 -13.39 -9.39 -2.54
N ILE A 618 -14.18 -8.55 -3.17
CA ILE A 618 -15.32 -7.87 -2.53
C ILE A 618 -16.44 -8.86 -2.15
N LEU A 619 -16.69 -9.87 -2.97
CA LEU A 619 -17.65 -10.94 -2.63
C LEU A 619 -17.21 -11.74 -1.41
N GLU A 620 -15.91 -12.01 -1.26
CA GLU A 620 -15.37 -12.66 -0.06
C GLU A 620 -15.52 -11.79 1.19
N TYR A 621 -15.25 -10.48 1.11
CA TYR A 621 -15.54 -9.53 2.19
C TYR A 621 -17.03 -9.56 2.55
N ALA A 622 -17.90 -9.44 1.56
CA ALA A 622 -19.35 -9.43 1.76
C ALA A 622 -19.82 -10.70 2.49
N LYS A 623 -19.39 -11.87 2.02
CA LYS A 623 -19.80 -13.17 2.56
C LYS A 623 -19.16 -13.47 3.92
N ASN A 624 -17.84 -13.30 4.03
CA ASN A 624 -17.07 -13.84 5.16
C ASN A 624 -16.97 -12.86 6.33
N ILE A 625 -16.99 -11.53 6.05
CA ILE A 625 -16.75 -10.49 7.05
C ILE A 625 -17.99 -9.64 7.29
N TRP A 626 -18.54 -9.00 6.25
CA TRP A 626 -19.68 -8.07 6.41
C TRP A 626 -21.02 -8.76 6.57
N LYS A 627 -21.14 -10.03 6.16
CA LYS A 627 -22.39 -10.81 6.21
C LYS A 627 -23.54 -10.12 5.47
N ILE A 628 -23.25 -9.58 4.30
CA ILE A 628 -24.21 -8.94 3.40
C ILE A 628 -24.27 -9.66 2.06
N GLU A 629 -25.42 -9.58 1.41
CA GLU A 629 -25.62 -10.09 0.06
C GLU A 629 -25.65 -8.92 -0.94
N PRO A 630 -25.12 -9.11 -2.16
CA PRO A 630 -25.27 -8.14 -3.23
C PRO A 630 -26.76 -7.87 -3.53
N LEU A 631 -27.10 -6.60 -3.73
CA LEU A 631 -28.44 -6.24 -4.16
C LEU A 631 -28.69 -6.82 -5.55
N LYS A 632 -29.77 -7.61 -5.66
CA LYS A 632 -30.30 -8.02 -6.96
C LYS A 632 -31.17 -6.87 -7.46
N LEU A 633 -30.68 -6.15 -8.46
CA LEU A 633 -31.50 -5.18 -9.17
C LEU A 633 -32.49 -6.00 -10.04
N GLU A 634 -33.79 -5.81 -9.82
CA GLU A 634 -34.81 -6.32 -10.73
C GLU A 634 -34.58 -5.69 -12.11
N LYS A 635 -34.52 -6.51 -13.14
CA LYS A 635 -34.32 -6.06 -14.52
C LYS A 635 -35.56 -5.37 -15.03
#